data_a94b9851cf6cd8582205fc12ffe65e2b
#
_entry.id   a94b9851cf6cd8582205fc12ffe65e2b
#
_cell.length_a   1.000
_cell.length_b   1.000
_cell.length_c   1.000
_cell.angle_alpha   90.00
_cell.angle_beta   90.00
_cell.angle_gamma   90.00
#
_symmetry.space_group_name_H-M   'P 1'
#
loop_
_entity.id
_entity.type
_entity.pdbx_description
1 polymer ?
#
loop_
_entity_poly.entity_id
_entity_poly.type
_entity_poly.pdbx_seq_one_letter_code
_entity_poly.pdbx_strand_id
1 'polypeptide(L)'
;SSLINITTIDIEVASDEGFPEPEQANYPITAITIKNNIDNTFYVFGLGDYDVSKSIMKDNRVKYEKCRDEHELLIKFIAHWGTPSHMPDVVTGWNIRNFDIPYIINRAARIVHEDTIKKLSPWGRVEEKQVTMQKKQVQMYDIIGVAQLDWMDLFKKFGYTFGPQETYRLDHIANVVLGEHKLEYDGTLHSLYMTDHQKFIDYNIRDVDLVDRMEDKVGLIVLCFTMAYRAGVNYNDTFGTTAIWDSLIYRYLLPQNIVVPPNKESIKEAYDGGYVKDPHCGVHDWVASFDVNSLYPNIIVQWNMSPETIVKGRHDHRVSPDSILEGYQPEKTEYGIAGSGQMFSNQKQGFMPKIIEDMYDERVKIKKLMLDAKKELEASDKSNKQEIYRIERDIARYENQQTSIKILLNSLYGALGNKYFRYFTMEIAEGITLSGQMIIRWAEKAVNEYLNKALKNQKEKDYVIAIDTDSVYVNLSEVVKVTNITDKAKITDFLDKLCADSLESVLSKSFDELADKMNAYKKRLSMKREAIADRAIWTAKKRYILNVLDNEGVRYAKPKLKIMGIEAIKSSTPGTCRTAFEELFKVLINGTEAETQTFIQSYREKFDQLPAHEKAFPRGVSSVKEYQSRDTIYKKGTPINSRAAILYNHMLQKQGLKTYTPIKGGDKIKYIYLYPNNPMKEDVIGFVDILPPEFKLDKYIDNDKQFEKAFLEPAKLILDAIGWKAEQTASLEDFFA
;
A
#
# COMPACT_ATOMS: atom_id res chain seq x y z
N SER A 1 22.74 -7.57 -8.95
CA SER A 1 21.72 -7.79 -10.00
C SER A 1 22.30 -8.09 -11.38
N SER A 2 23.53 -7.67 -11.67
CA SER A 2 24.18 -7.92 -13.00
C SER A 2 24.42 -9.41 -13.35
N LEU A 3 24.22 -10.32 -12.40
CA LEU A 3 24.35 -11.77 -12.61
C LEU A 3 23.01 -12.49 -12.75
N ILE A 4 21.90 -11.78 -12.55
CA ILE A 4 20.53 -12.34 -12.63
C ILE A 4 19.87 -11.82 -13.90
N ASN A 5 19.46 -12.75 -14.75
CA ASN A 5 18.76 -12.42 -15.98
C ASN A 5 17.30 -12.12 -15.68
N ILE A 6 16.93 -10.85 -15.75
CA ILE A 6 15.54 -10.37 -15.57
C ILE A 6 14.98 -10.04 -16.93
N THR A 7 13.89 -10.68 -17.30
CA THR A 7 13.19 -10.44 -18.56
C THR A 7 11.80 -9.85 -18.30
N THR A 8 11.57 -8.65 -18.82
CA THR A 8 10.24 -8.03 -18.85
C THR A 8 9.52 -8.48 -20.11
N ILE A 9 8.26 -8.89 -19.98
CA ILE A 9 7.44 -9.42 -21.11
C ILE A 9 6.08 -8.75 -21.18
N ASP A 10 5.56 -8.61 -22.39
CA ASP A 10 4.18 -8.26 -22.71
C ASP A 10 3.75 -8.89 -24.03
N ILE A 11 2.49 -9.33 -24.13
CA ILE A 11 1.92 -9.91 -25.34
C ILE A 11 0.70 -9.14 -25.83
N GLU A 12 0.48 -9.19 -27.15
CA GLU A 12 -0.74 -8.69 -27.77
C GLU A 12 -1.49 -9.82 -28.47
N VAL A 13 -2.79 -9.84 -28.27
CA VAL A 13 -3.68 -10.86 -28.79
C VAL A 13 -4.70 -10.24 -29.74
N ALA A 14 -4.89 -10.81 -30.92
CA ALA A 14 -5.89 -10.36 -31.87
C ALA A 14 -7.28 -10.82 -31.44
N SER A 15 -7.93 -10.04 -30.59
CA SER A 15 -9.32 -10.24 -30.20
C SER A 15 -10.21 -9.22 -30.91
N ASP A 16 -11.06 -9.69 -31.79
CA ASP A 16 -12.11 -8.91 -32.48
C ASP A 16 -13.40 -8.83 -31.65
N GLU A 17 -13.61 -9.79 -30.73
CA GLU A 17 -14.78 -9.87 -29.87
C GLU A 17 -14.40 -10.10 -28.40
N GLY A 18 -14.49 -9.06 -27.57
CA GLY A 18 -14.34 -9.17 -26.11
C GLY A 18 -12.91 -9.31 -25.61
N PHE A 19 -12.76 -9.64 -24.33
CA PHE A 19 -11.46 -9.85 -23.70
C PHE A 19 -11.00 -11.31 -23.90
N PRO A 20 -9.76 -11.54 -24.39
CA PRO A 20 -9.25 -12.89 -24.59
C PRO A 20 -9.01 -13.60 -23.25
N GLU A 21 -9.71 -14.71 -23.02
CA GLU A 21 -9.58 -15.51 -21.81
C GLU A 21 -8.35 -16.42 -21.88
N PRO A 22 -7.40 -16.36 -20.93
CA PRO A 22 -6.18 -17.17 -20.96
C PRO A 22 -6.44 -18.69 -20.92
N GLU A 23 -7.45 -19.13 -20.15
CA GLU A 23 -7.81 -20.55 -20.05
C GLU A 23 -8.28 -21.10 -21.40
N GLN A 24 -8.96 -20.29 -22.21
CA GLN A 24 -9.44 -20.67 -23.52
C GLN A 24 -8.40 -20.44 -24.60
N ALA A 25 -7.63 -19.37 -24.52
CA ALA A 25 -6.61 -18.92 -25.48
C ALA A 25 -7.07 -19.06 -26.94
N ASN A 26 -8.27 -18.55 -27.26
CA ASN A 26 -8.93 -18.79 -28.55
C ASN A 26 -8.36 -17.94 -29.70
N TYR A 27 -7.84 -16.77 -29.37
CA TYR A 27 -7.35 -15.80 -30.35
C TYR A 27 -5.84 -15.88 -30.53
N PRO A 28 -5.33 -15.62 -31.76
CA PRO A 28 -3.89 -15.69 -32.01
C PRO A 28 -3.12 -14.58 -31.31
N ILE A 29 -1.91 -14.93 -30.85
CA ILE A 29 -0.92 -13.97 -30.40
C ILE A 29 -0.31 -13.29 -31.61
N THR A 30 -0.36 -11.95 -31.63
CA THR A 30 0.06 -11.14 -32.79
C THR A 30 1.40 -10.43 -32.56
N ALA A 31 1.78 -10.23 -31.32
CA ALA A 31 3.08 -9.69 -30.95
C ALA A 31 3.51 -10.21 -29.57
N ILE A 32 4.81 -10.43 -29.40
CA ILE A 32 5.46 -10.66 -28.11
C ILE A 32 6.66 -9.75 -28.05
N THR A 33 6.73 -8.91 -27.02
CA THR A 33 7.90 -8.10 -26.72
C THR A 33 8.52 -8.56 -25.41
N ILE A 34 9.83 -8.81 -25.44
CA ILE A 34 10.63 -9.07 -24.25
C ILE A 34 11.81 -8.09 -24.18
N LYS A 35 12.16 -7.65 -22.98
CA LYS A 35 13.36 -6.89 -22.71
C LYS A 35 14.20 -7.58 -21.67
N ASN A 36 15.47 -7.79 -21.97
CA ASN A 36 16.45 -8.37 -21.08
C ASN A 36 17.29 -7.27 -20.43
N ASN A 37 17.56 -7.38 -19.13
CA ASN A 37 18.36 -6.41 -18.39
C ASN A 37 19.88 -6.51 -18.65
N ILE A 38 20.36 -7.62 -19.21
CA ILE A 38 21.81 -7.86 -19.40
C ILE A 38 22.30 -7.08 -20.62
N ASP A 39 21.61 -7.16 -21.75
CA ASP A 39 21.97 -6.46 -22.99
C ASP A 39 21.11 -5.23 -23.26
N ASN A 40 20.11 -4.98 -22.42
CA ASN A 40 19.20 -3.84 -22.51
C ASN A 40 18.47 -3.71 -23.86
N THR A 41 18.18 -4.85 -24.51
CA THR A 41 17.61 -4.95 -25.86
C THR A 41 16.15 -5.39 -25.78
N PHE A 42 15.30 -4.73 -26.58
CA PHE A 42 13.92 -5.18 -26.83
C PHE A 42 13.93 -6.17 -27.99
N TYR A 43 13.54 -7.38 -27.73
CA TYR A 43 13.31 -8.41 -28.74
C TYR A 43 11.83 -8.53 -29.01
N VAL A 44 11.43 -8.27 -30.23
CA VAL A 44 10.01 -8.18 -30.62
C VAL A 44 9.73 -9.19 -31.72
N PHE A 45 8.74 -10.05 -31.49
CA PHE A 45 8.24 -11.03 -32.44
C PHE A 45 6.85 -10.61 -32.88
N GLY A 46 6.64 -10.38 -34.19
CA GLY A 46 5.37 -9.85 -34.71
C GLY A 46 5.02 -10.40 -36.07
N LEU A 47 3.76 -10.25 -36.47
CA LEU A 47 3.20 -10.82 -37.70
C LEU A 47 3.21 -9.87 -38.90
N GLY A 48 3.44 -8.60 -38.72
CA GLY A 48 3.43 -7.58 -39.77
C GLY A 48 4.78 -6.91 -40.00
N ASP A 49 4.79 -5.93 -40.88
CA ASP A 49 5.98 -5.10 -41.13
C ASP A 49 6.17 -4.06 -40.02
N TYR A 50 7.42 -3.92 -39.58
CA TYR A 50 7.82 -2.91 -38.63
C TYR A 50 9.17 -2.30 -39.02
N ASP A 51 9.20 -1.00 -39.10
CA ASP A 51 10.42 -0.24 -39.39
C ASP A 51 11.12 0.15 -38.11
N VAL A 52 12.18 -0.55 -37.76
CA VAL A 52 12.96 -0.30 -36.52
C VAL A 52 13.52 1.14 -36.48
N SER A 53 13.81 1.76 -37.64
CA SER A 53 14.32 3.13 -37.69
C SER A 53 13.29 4.18 -37.24
N LYS A 54 12.00 3.83 -37.28
CA LYS A 54 10.87 4.65 -36.85
C LYS A 54 10.36 4.29 -35.45
N SER A 55 11.04 3.37 -34.77
CA SER A 55 10.66 2.96 -33.40
C SER A 55 10.61 4.15 -32.44
N ILE A 56 9.69 4.08 -31.48
CA ILE A 56 9.67 4.98 -30.31
C ILE A 56 10.93 4.84 -29.44
N MET A 57 11.59 3.68 -29.48
CA MET A 57 12.88 3.44 -28.81
C MET A 57 14.03 3.89 -29.69
N LYS A 58 14.80 4.85 -29.19
CA LYS A 58 16.02 5.33 -29.85
C LYS A 58 17.22 4.43 -29.52
N ASP A 59 18.34 4.63 -30.19
CA ASP A 59 19.63 3.98 -29.91
C ASP A 59 19.74 2.50 -30.31
N ASN A 60 19.03 2.07 -31.36
CA ASN A 60 19.11 0.71 -31.93
C ASN A 60 18.86 -0.44 -30.91
N ARG A 61 18.08 -0.15 -29.87
CA ARG A 61 17.76 -1.14 -28.80
C ARG A 61 16.64 -2.11 -29.18
N VAL A 62 16.05 -1.99 -30.38
CA VAL A 62 14.96 -2.87 -30.82
C VAL A 62 15.48 -3.83 -31.88
N LYS A 63 15.25 -5.11 -31.66
CA LYS A 63 15.43 -6.18 -32.66
C LYS A 63 14.07 -6.76 -32.98
N TYR A 64 13.58 -6.49 -34.18
CA TYR A 64 12.29 -6.96 -34.65
C TYR A 64 12.45 -8.21 -35.53
N GLU A 65 11.71 -9.24 -35.17
CA GLU A 65 11.64 -10.50 -35.92
C GLU A 65 10.25 -10.63 -36.52
N LYS A 66 10.16 -10.40 -37.88
CA LYS A 66 8.93 -10.63 -38.62
C LYS A 66 8.69 -12.11 -38.78
N CYS A 67 7.51 -12.57 -38.38
CA CYS A 67 7.06 -13.96 -38.52
C CYS A 67 5.94 -14.07 -39.58
N ARG A 68 5.89 -15.17 -40.29
CA ARG A 68 4.89 -15.41 -41.33
C ARG A 68 3.50 -15.65 -40.75
N ASP A 69 3.47 -16.35 -39.63
CA ASP A 69 2.26 -16.74 -38.92
C ASP A 69 2.53 -16.94 -37.43
N GLU A 70 1.49 -17.18 -36.66
CA GLU A 70 1.60 -17.38 -35.22
C GLU A 70 2.43 -18.60 -34.82
N HIS A 71 2.40 -19.66 -35.62
CA HIS A 71 3.21 -20.85 -35.38
C HIS A 71 4.71 -20.52 -35.40
N GLU A 72 5.16 -19.79 -36.41
CA GLU A 72 6.54 -19.32 -36.50
C GLU A 72 6.90 -18.35 -35.38
N LEU A 73 5.98 -17.44 -35.01
CA LEU A 73 6.16 -16.48 -33.91
C LEU A 73 6.42 -17.22 -32.60
N LEU A 74 5.58 -18.18 -32.25
CA LEU A 74 5.72 -18.95 -31.02
C LEU A 74 7.00 -19.80 -31.01
N ILE A 75 7.36 -20.44 -32.12
CA ILE A 75 8.59 -21.22 -32.23
C ILE A 75 9.81 -20.33 -32.04
N LYS A 76 9.90 -19.19 -32.71
CA LYS A 76 11.03 -18.26 -32.62
C LYS A 76 11.14 -17.66 -31.25
N PHE A 77 10.03 -17.26 -30.64
CA PHE A 77 9.98 -16.74 -29.28
C PHE A 77 10.49 -17.79 -28.28
N ILE A 78 9.95 -19.01 -28.31
CA ILE A 78 10.34 -20.06 -27.35
C ILE A 78 11.80 -20.49 -27.58
N ALA A 79 12.29 -20.52 -28.83
CA ALA A 79 13.69 -20.79 -29.11
C ALA A 79 14.61 -19.70 -28.59
N HIS A 80 14.24 -18.43 -28.75
CA HIS A 80 14.98 -17.30 -28.20
C HIS A 80 15.01 -17.35 -26.66
N TRP A 81 13.83 -17.54 -26.04
CA TRP A 81 13.71 -17.66 -24.58
C TRP A 81 14.56 -18.83 -24.02
N GLY A 82 14.52 -20.00 -24.70
CA GLY A 82 15.24 -21.19 -24.28
C GLY A 82 16.75 -21.17 -24.56
N THR A 83 17.28 -20.12 -25.19
CA THR A 83 18.73 -19.96 -25.42
C THR A 83 19.43 -19.65 -24.09
N PRO A 84 20.53 -20.34 -23.74
CA PRO A 84 21.18 -20.17 -22.41
C PRO A 84 21.54 -18.73 -22.05
N SER A 85 21.87 -17.89 -23.01
CA SER A 85 22.19 -16.46 -22.78
C SER A 85 20.96 -15.58 -22.58
N HIS A 86 19.75 -16.05 -22.91
CA HIS A 86 18.51 -15.31 -22.81
C HIS A 86 17.49 -15.95 -21.86
N MET A 87 17.75 -17.19 -21.40
CA MET A 87 16.90 -17.88 -20.45
C MET A 87 16.76 -17.03 -19.19
N PRO A 88 15.56 -16.59 -18.81
CA PRO A 88 15.39 -15.75 -17.64
C PRO A 88 15.60 -16.54 -16.34
N ASP A 89 16.25 -15.91 -15.37
CA ASP A 89 16.17 -16.33 -13.97
C ASP A 89 14.87 -15.80 -13.34
N VAL A 90 14.45 -14.60 -13.80
CA VAL A 90 13.23 -13.92 -13.36
C VAL A 90 12.51 -13.37 -14.58
N VAL A 91 11.22 -13.63 -14.66
CA VAL A 91 10.31 -12.96 -15.59
C VAL A 91 9.40 -12.01 -14.85
N THR A 92 9.25 -10.81 -15.38
CA THR A 92 8.37 -9.75 -14.87
C THR A 92 7.55 -9.12 -15.99
N GLY A 93 6.60 -8.29 -15.62
CA GLY A 93 5.71 -7.58 -16.52
C GLY A 93 4.47 -7.15 -15.77
N TRP A 94 3.43 -6.80 -16.48
CA TRP A 94 2.19 -6.30 -15.88
C TRP A 94 1.07 -7.33 -15.94
N ASN A 95 0.70 -7.92 -14.81
CA ASN A 95 -0.34 -8.96 -14.69
C ASN A 95 0.01 -10.27 -15.43
N ILE A 96 1.29 -10.54 -15.60
CA ILE A 96 1.79 -11.69 -16.40
C ILE A 96 1.36 -13.05 -15.86
N ARG A 97 1.20 -13.17 -14.54
CA ARG A 97 0.82 -14.43 -13.90
C ARG A 97 -0.63 -14.83 -14.19
N ASN A 98 -1.50 -13.84 -14.43
CA ASN A 98 -2.91 -14.08 -14.68
C ASN A 98 -3.26 -14.01 -16.18
N PHE A 99 -2.38 -13.44 -17.01
CA PHE A 99 -2.67 -13.24 -18.43
C PHE A 99 -1.57 -13.77 -19.34
N ASP A 100 -0.42 -13.11 -19.43
CA ASP A 100 0.58 -13.38 -20.47
C ASP A 100 1.13 -14.80 -20.43
N ILE A 101 1.59 -15.25 -19.28
CA ILE A 101 2.19 -16.59 -19.12
C ILE A 101 1.16 -17.70 -19.35
N PRO A 102 -0.03 -17.69 -18.73
CA PRO A 102 -1.06 -18.68 -19.03
C PRO A 102 -1.50 -18.66 -20.50
N TYR A 103 -1.63 -17.45 -21.08
CA TYR A 103 -2.03 -17.32 -22.50
C TYR A 103 -1.00 -17.91 -23.44
N ILE A 104 0.28 -17.58 -23.27
CA ILE A 104 1.38 -18.14 -24.07
C ILE A 104 1.39 -19.67 -23.97
N ILE A 105 1.32 -20.22 -22.76
CA ILE A 105 1.40 -21.66 -22.53
C ILE A 105 0.20 -22.38 -23.15
N ASN A 106 -1.02 -21.92 -22.88
CA ASN A 106 -2.23 -22.54 -23.41
C ASN A 106 -2.31 -22.41 -24.94
N ARG A 107 -1.88 -21.26 -25.49
CA ARG A 107 -1.87 -21.05 -26.94
C ARG A 107 -0.80 -21.87 -27.63
N ALA A 108 0.42 -21.93 -27.10
CA ALA A 108 1.51 -22.73 -27.63
C ALA A 108 1.20 -24.24 -27.61
N ALA A 109 0.54 -24.73 -26.53
CA ALA A 109 0.07 -26.12 -26.46
C ALA A 109 -0.85 -26.47 -27.64
N ARG A 110 -1.67 -25.52 -28.05
CA ARG A 110 -2.67 -25.68 -29.13
C ARG A 110 -2.07 -25.54 -30.53
N ILE A 111 -1.13 -24.63 -30.72
CA ILE A 111 -0.62 -24.24 -32.04
C ILE A 111 0.67 -24.96 -32.40
N VAL A 112 1.55 -25.19 -31.41
CA VAL A 112 2.87 -25.79 -31.65
C VAL A 112 2.91 -27.25 -31.20
N HIS A 113 3.12 -27.48 -29.92
CA HIS A 113 3.10 -28.80 -29.26
C HIS A 113 3.46 -28.64 -27.79
N GLU A 114 2.92 -29.51 -26.92
CA GLU A 114 3.20 -29.46 -25.46
C GLU A 114 4.69 -29.61 -25.13
N ASP A 115 5.45 -30.42 -25.86
CA ASP A 115 6.88 -30.57 -25.59
C ASP A 115 7.69 -29.31 -25.89
N THR A 116 7.21 -28.43 -26.76
CA THR A 116 7.86 -27.15 -27.03
C THR A 116 7.75 -26.20 -25.84
N ILE A 117 6.65 -26.26 -25.08
CA ILE A 117 6.43 -25.44 -23.89
C ILE A 117 7.47 -25.74 -22.81
N LYS A 118 7.90 -27.00 -22.69
CA LYS A 118 8.91 -27.43 -21.74
C LYS A 118 10.23 -26.65 -21.87
N LYS A 119 10.53 -26.12 -23.07
CA LYS A 119 11.71 -25.28 -23.33
C LYS A 119 11.67 -23.91 -22.65
N LEU A 120 10.53 -23.48 -22.13
CA LEU A 120 10.44 -22.28 -21.29
C LEU A 120 11.11 -22.48 -19.93
N SER A 121 11.24 -23.73 -19.47
CA SER A 121 11.91 -24.08 -18.23
C SER A 121 13.34 -24.57 -18.50
N PRO A 122 14.36 -24.11 -17.75
CA PRO A 122 15.72 -24.64 -17.85
C PRO A 122 15.80 -26.13 -17.46
N TRP A 123 14.80 -26.65 -16.76
CA TRP A 123 14.71 -28.07 -16.34
C TRP A 123 13.63 -28.86 -17.09
N GLY A 124 13.02 -28.26 -18.12
CA GLY A 124 11.99 -28.90 -18.94
C GLY A 124 10.69 -29.19 -18.18
N ARG A 125 10.37 -28.40 -17.17
CA ARG A 125 9.16 -28.58 -16.33
C ARG A 125 8.35 -27.31 -16.25
N VAL A 126 7.10 -27.42 -16.73
CA VAL A 126 6.06 -26.38 -16.60
C VAL A 126 4.86 -27.04 -15.93
N GLU A 127 4.42 -26.52 -14.82
CA GLU A 127 3.38 -27.13 -13.97
C GLU A 127 2.15 -26.21 -13.89
N GLU A 128 0.99 -26.78 -14.19
CA GLU A 128 -0.29 -26.11 -14.01
C GLU A 128 -0.69 -26.11 -12.54
N LYS A 129 -1.23 -24.99 -12.07
CA LYS A 129 -1.80 -24.82 -10.72
C LYS A 129 -3.17 -24.17 -10.79
N GLN A 130 -4.11 -24.72 -10.03
CA GLN A 130 -5.39 -24.07 -9.77
C GLN A 130 -5.30 -23.32 -8.46
N VAL A 131 -5.39 -21.99 -8.51
CA VAL A 131 -5.29 -21.12 -7.33
C VAL A 131 -6.63 -20.48 -7.07
N THR A 132 -7.11 -20.55 -5.82
CA THR A 132 -8.34 -19.87 -5.42
C THR A 132 -8.02 -18.41 -5.07
N MET A 133 -8.40 -17.49 -5.94
CA MET A 133 -8.31 -16.06 -5.71
C MET A 133 -9.71 -15.45 -5.61
N GLN A 134 -10.01 -14.78 -4.51
CA GLN A 134 -11.32 -14.13 -4.28
C GLN A 134 -12.53 -15.06 -4.56
N LYS A 135 -12.47 -16.30 -4.06
CA LYS A 135 -13.48 -17.35 -4.28
C LYS A 135 -13.62 -17.86 -5.72
N LYS A 136 -12.69 -17.52 -6.61
CA LYS A 136 -12.63 -17.98 -7.99
C LYS A 136 -11.41 -18.88 -8.19
N GLN A 137 -11.56 -20.00 -8.91
CA GLN A 137 -10.45 -20.80 -9.39
C GLN A 137 -9.82 -20.07 -10.59
N VAL A 138 -8.51 -19.87 -10.53
CA VAL A 138 -7.71 -19.26 -11.59
C VAL A 138 -6.61 -20.22 -11.98
N GLN A 139 -6.48 -20.50 -13.27
CA GLN A 139 -5.40 -21.32 -13.82
C GLN A 139 -4.12 -20.48 -13.88
N MET A 140 -3.08 -20.98 -13.28
CA MET A 140 -1.74 -20.40 -13.31
C MET A 140 -0.72 -21.46 -13.69
N TYR A 141 0.46 -21.04 -14.12
CA TYR A 141 1.55 -21.94 -14.45
C TYR A 141 2.82 -21.56 -13.69
N ASP A 142 3.50 -22.57 -13.16
CA ASP A 142 4.86 -22.44 -12.67
C ASP A 142 5.85 -22.93 -13.73
N ILE A 143 6.72 -22.07 -14.17
CA ILE A 143 7.87 -22.42 -15.03
C ILE A 143 9.02 -22.76 -14.08
N ILE A 144 9.30 -24.05 -13.88
CA ILE A 144 10.28 -24.46 -12.86
C ILE A 144 11.69 -24.00 -13.27
N GLY A 145 12.33 -23.28 -12.36
CA GLY A 145 13.65 -22.66 -12.60
C GLY A 145 13.59 -21.19 -13.04
N VAL A 146 12.38 -20.66 -13.34
CA VAL A 146 12.16 -19.25 -13.66
C VAL A 146 11.20 -18.64 -12.62
N ALA A 147 11.66 -17.66 -11.86
CA ALA A 147 10.80 -16.97 -10.90
C ALA A 147 9.90 -15.96 -11.63
N GLN A 148 8.61 -15.98 -11.31
CA GLN A 148 7.64 -15.04 -11.87
C GLN A 148 7.36 -13.93 -10.83
N LEU A 149 7.99 -12.78 -11.00
CA LEU A 149 7.80 -11.60 -10.16
C LEU A 149 6.95 -10.57 -10.92
N ASP A 150 5.64 -10.76 -10.90
CA ASP A 150 4.69 -9.83 -11.50
C ASP A 150 4.82 -8.44 -10.86
N TRP A 151 5.16 -7.43 -11.68
CA TRP A 151 5.43 -6.09 -11.16
C TRP A 151 4.18 -5.42 -10.56
N MET A 152 2.99 -5.73 -11.08
CA MET A 152 1.73 -5.28 -10.49
C MET A 152 1.55 -5.84 -9.08
N ASP A 153 1.88 -7.11 -8.86
CA ASP A 153 1.78 -7.74 -7.54
C ASP A 153 2.83 -7.18 -6.57
N LEU A 154 4.06 -6.97 -7.06
CA LEU A 154 5.11 -6.28 -6.30
C LEU A 154 4.67 -4.88 -5.87
N PHE A 155 4.09 -4.10 -6.78
CA PHE A 155 3.60 -2.76 -6.48
C PHE A 155 2.45 -2.79 -5.46
N LYS A 156 1.50 -3.71 -5.59
CA LYS A 156 0.42 -3.89 -4.59
C LYS A 156 0.97 -4.24 -3.21
N LYS A 157 2.03 -5.03 -3.13
CA LYS A 157 2.60 -5.51 -1.87
C LYS A 157 3.56 -4.50 -1.23
N PHE A 158 4.44 -3.90 -2.02
CA PHE A 158 5.58 -3.11 -1.54
C PHE A 158 5.52 -1.62 -1.93
N GLY A 159 4.62 -1.24 -2.83
CA GLY A 159 4.43 0.14 -3.27
C GLY A 159 3.63 1.02 -2.30
N TYR A 160 3.68 0.73 -1.01
CA TYR A 160 2.88 1.41 0.02
C TYR A 160 3.15 2.91 0.13
N THR A 161 4.32 3.39 -0.31
CA THR A 161 4.66 4.82 -0.34
C THR A 161 3.78 5.63 -1.29
N PHE A 162 3.21 4.97 -2.31
CA PHE A 162 2.28 5.58 -3.25
C PHE A 162 0.81 5.55 -2.78
N GLY A 163 0.56 4.89 -1.65
CA GLY A 163 -0.79 4.72 -1.11
C GLY A 163 -1.69 3.78 -1.92
N PRO A 164 -2.93 3.54 -1.46
CA PRO A 164 -3.90 2.73 -2.19
C PRO A 164 -4.34 3.41 -3.47
N GLN A 165 -4.40 2.67 -4.58
CA GLN A 165 -4.78 3.19 -5.88
C GLN A 165 -6.23 2.86 -6.24
N GLU A 166 -6.89 3.75 -6.99
CA GLU A 166 -8.27 3.53 -7.47
C GLU A 166 -8.34 2.39 -8.49
N THR A 167 -7.29 2.22 -9.27
CA THR A 167 -7.10 1.12 -10.21
C THR A 167 -5.64 0.71 -10.26
N TYR A 168 -5.37 -0.55 -10.61
CA TYR A 168 -4.01 -1.08 -10.81
C TYR A 168 -3.75 -1.39 -12.29
N ARG A 169 -4.31 -0.58 -13.19
CA ARG A 169 -3.98 -0.67 -14.62
C ARG A 169 -2.61 -0.06 -14.87
N LEU A 170 -1.89 -0.61 -15.84
CA LEU A 170 -0.54 -0.17 -16.19
C LEU A 170 -0.50 1.34 -16.47
N ASP A 171 -1.42 1.87 -17.25
CA ASP A 171 -1.47 3.29 -17.59
C ASP A 171 -1.58 4.19 -16.35
N HIS A 172 -2.50 3.85 -15.44
CA HIS A 172 -2.69 4.61 -14.20
C HIS A 172 -1.45 4.57 -13.31
N ILE A 173 -0.87 3.38 -13.11
CA ILE A 173 0.31 3.23 -12.24
C ILE A 173 1.55 3.85 -12.89
N ALA A 174 1.71 3.76 -14.20
CA ALA A 174 2.79 4.46 -14.91
C ALA A 174 2.69 5.97 -14.73
N ASN A 175 1.47 6.54 -14.81
CA ASN A 175 1.27 7.95 -14.49
C ASN A 175 1.61 8.29 -13.02
N VAL A 176 1.18 7.48 -12.07
CA VAL A 176 1.49 7.67 -10.63
C VAL A 176 2.99 7.61 -10.37
N VAL A 177 3.69 6.66 -10.97
CA VAL A 177 5.12 6.42 -10.72
C VAL A 177 6.02 7.30 -11.57
N LEU A 178 5.76 7.40 -12.88
CA LEU A 178 6.62 8.09 -13.86
C LEU A 178 6.08 9.46 -14.29
N GLY A 179 4.79 9.73 -14.13
CA GLY A 179 4.11 10.86 -14.76
C GLY A 179 3.87 10.66 -16.27
N GLU A 180 3.82 9.40 -16.72
CA GLU A 180 3.73 9.05 -18.13
C GLU A 180 2.57 8.07 -18.38
N HIS A 181 2.12 8.02 -19.62
CA HIS A 181 1.01 7.20 -20.08
C HIS A 181 1.42 6.20 -21.16
N LYS A 182 0.56 5.23 -21.39
CA LYS A 182 0.62 4.35 -22.58
C LYS A 182 0.48 5.18 -23.86
N LEU A 183 0.77 4.57 -25.00
CA LEU A 183 0.50 5.22 -26.27
C LEU A 183 -1.02 5.32 -26.51
N GLU A 184 -1.48 6.52 -26.84
CA GLU A 184 -2.88 6.75 -27.20
C GLU A 184 -3.13 6.32 -28.65
N TYR A 185 -4.29 5.74 -28.89
CA TYR A 185 -4.76 5.37 -30.24
C TYR A 185 -6.28 5.46 -30.32
N ASP A 186 -6.79 5.64 -31.52
CA ASP A 186 -8.23 5.71 -31.79
C ASP A 186 -8.79 4.32 -32.05
N GLY A 187 -10.01 4.05 -31.53
CA GLY A 187 -10.72 2.80 -31.77
C GLY A 187 -10.29 1.67 -30.84
N THR A 188 -10.24 0.45 -31.33
CA THR A 188 -9.83 -0.76 -30.58
C THR A 188 -8.39 -1.15 -30.89
N LEU A 189 -7.77 -1.92 -30.00
CA LEU A 189 -6.42 -2.46 -30.23
C LEU A 189 -6.38 -3.37 -31.48
N HIS A 190 -7.45 -4.11 -31.73
CA HIS A 190 -7.60 -4.90 -32.97
C HIS A 190 -7.65 -4.02 -34.21
N SER A 191 -8.36 -2.90 -34.19
CA SER A 191 -8.36 -1.96 -35.32
C SER A 191 -6.98 -1.33 -35.54
N LEU A 192 -6.25 -1.02 -34.47
CA LEU A 192 -4.86 -0.55 -34.56
C LEU A 192 -3.94 -1.57 -35.22
N TYR A 193 -4.07 -2.86 -34.82
CA TYR A 193 -3.33 -3.96 -35.42
C TYR A 193 -3.56 -4.04 -36.94
N MET A 194 -4.83 -3.86 -37.38
CA MET A 194 -5.20 -3.96 -38.80
C MET A 194 -4.84 -2.73 -39.65
N THR A 195 -4.79 -1.54 -39.03
CA THR A 195 -4.66 -0.29 -39.79
C THR A 195 -3.30 0.39 -39.63
N ASP A 196 -2.61 0.25 -38.49
CA ASP A 196 -1.30 0.86 -38.21
C ASP A 196 -0.43 -0.12 -37.41
N HIS A 197 0.15 -1.08 -38.10
CA HIS A 197 0.99 -2.10 -37.48
C HIS A 197 2.26 -1.53 -36.86
N GLN A 198 2.83 -0.43 -37.40
CA GLN A 198 3.96 0.26 -36.83
C GLN A 198 3.64 0.74 -35.41
N LYS A 199 2.54 1.47 -35.25
CA LYS A 199 2.10 1.98 -33.95
C LYS A 199 1.65 0.87 -33.00
N PHE A 200 1.08 -0.22 -33.53
CA PHE A 200 0.70 -1.40 -32.76
C PHE A 200 1.91 -2.08 -32.10
N ILE A 201 3.00 -2.23 -32.82
CA ILE A 201 4.24 -2.78 -32.24
C ILE A 201 4.87 -1.79 -31.26
N ASP A 202 4.88 -0.50 -31.57
CA ASP A 202 5.34 0.53 -30.64
C ASP A 202 4.53 0.55 -29.34
N TYR A 203 3.23 0.27 -29.42
CA TYR A 203 2.36 0.14 -28.24
C TYR A 203 2.81 -1.03 -27.33
N ASN A 204 3.05 -2.21 -27.90
CA ASN A 204 3.54 -3.37 -27.15
C ASN A 204 4.95 -3.12 -26.56
N ILE A 205 5.85 -2.48 -27.31
CA ILE A 205 7.18 -2.07 -26.81
C ILE A 205 7.03 -1.08 -25.64
N ARG A 206 6.11 -0.12 -25.77
CA ARG A 206 5.86 0.89 -24.72
C ARG A 206 5.40 0.27 -23.41
N ASP A 207 4.57 -0.75 -23.46
CA ASP A 207 4.09 -1.43 -22.23
C ASP A 207 5.26 -2.10 -21.48
N VAL A 208 6.18 -2.74 -22.19
CA VAL A 208 7.42 -3.30 -21.60
C VAL A 208 8.34 -2.20 -21.07
N ASP A 209 8.52 -1.10 -21.83
CA ASP A 209 9.36 0.05 -21.42
C ASP A 209 8.86 0.71 -20.14
N LEU A 210 7.55 0.90 -20.01
CA LEU A 210 6.95 1.48 -18.81
C LEU A 210 7.25 0.65 -17.54
N VAL A 211 7.09 -0.67 -17.63
CA VAL A 211 7.38 -1.55 -16.49
C VAL A 211 8.86 -1.53 -16.12
N ASP A 212 9.75 -1.60 -17.10
CA ASP A 212 11.18 -1.55 -16.91
C ASP A 212 11.63 -0.24 -16.23
N ARG A 213 11.13 0.89 -16.72
CA ARG A 213 11.46 2.22 -16.16
C ARG A 213 10.83 2.44 -14.78
N MET A 214 9.68 1.87 -14.50
CA MET A 214 9.12 1.87 -13.14
C MET A 214 10.02 1.09 -12.19
N GLU A 215 10.56 -0.07 -12.62
CA GLU A 215 11.55 -0.82 -11.83
C GLU A 215 12.82 -0.01 -11.60
N ASP A 216 13.37 0.63 -12.63
CA ASP A 216 14.56 1.50 -12.51
C ASP A 216 14.35 2.62 -11.47
N LYS A 217 13.12 3.15 -11.39
CA LYS A 217 12.80 4.24 -10.46
C LYS A 217 12.52 3.77 -9.04
N VAL A 218 11.82 2.66 -8.87
CA VAL A 218 11.30 2.21 -7.56
C VAL A 218 12.12 1.07 -6.97
N GLY A 219 12.63 0.14 -7.79
CA GLY A 219 13.50 -0.97 -7.37
C GLY A 219 12.78 -2.06 -6.58
N LEU A 220 11.56 -2.42 -6.94
CA LEU A 220 10.77 -3.43 -6.21
C LEU A 220 11.32 -4.85 -6.38
N ILE A 221 11.86 -5.19 -7.56
CA ILE A 221 12.52 -6.49 -7.79
C ILE A 221 13.81 -6.58 -6.98
N VAL A 222 14.59 -5.50 -6.95
CA VAL A 222 15.82 -5.44 -6.14
C VAL A 222 15.51 -5.57 -4.65
N LEU A 223 14.43 -4.94 -4.19
CA LEU A 223 13.94 -5.09 -2.82
C LEU A 223 13.57 -6.56 -2.52
N CYS A 224 12.83 -7.20 -3.44
CA CYS A 224 12.46 -8.61 -3.35
C CYS A 224 13.70 -9.51 -3.24
N PHE A 225 14.71 -9.30 -4.08
CA PHE A 225 16.00 -10.05 -4.00
C PHE A 225 16.67 -9.85 -2.65
N THR A 226 16.76 -8.62 -2.18
CA THR A 226 17.39 -8.32 -0.88
C THR A 226 16.70 -9.08 0.25
N MET A 227 15.36 -9.10 0.24
CA MET A 227 14.56 -9.85 1.23
C MET A 227 14.76 -11.37 1.09
N ALA A 228 14.74 -11.89 -0.13
CA ALA A 228 14.90 -13.32 -0.41
C ALA A 228 16.28 -13.85 0.03
N TYR A 229 17.35 -13.14 -0.31
CA TYR A 229 18.71 -13.50 0.12
C TYR A 229 18.88 -13.43 1.63
N ARG A 230 18.34 -12.41 2.26
CA ARG A 230 18.38 -12.28 3.73
C ARG A 230 17.66 -13.43 4.41
N ALA A 231 16.43 -13.73 3.97
CA ALA A 231 15.61 -14.78 4.56
C ALA A 231 16.02 -16.20 4.13
N GLY A 232 16.72 -16.35 3.01
CA GLY A 232 17.05 -17.64 2.42
C GLY A 232 15.83 -18.36 1.86
N VAL A 233 14.96 -17.62 1.19
CA VAL A 233 13.73 -18.12 0.54
C VAL A 233 13.79 -17.90 -0.97
N ASN A 234 12.94 -18.55 -1.74
CA ASN A 234 12.76 -18.24 -3.15
C ASN A 234 12.16 -16.83 -3.34
N TYR A 235 12.39 -16.21 -4.48
CA TYR A 235 11.90 -14.86 -4.75
C TYR A 235 10.38 -14.75 -4.58
N ASN A 236 9.62 -15.75 -5.05
CA ASN A 236 8.16 -15.78 -4.91
C ASN A 236 7.69 -15.88 -3.44
N ASP A 237 8.49 -16.46 -2.56
CA ASP A 237 8.13 -16.63 -1.14
C ASP A 237 8.17 -15.31 -0.36
N THR A 238 8.79 -14.26 -0.93
CA THR A 238 8.84 -12.92 -0.33
C THR A 238 7.46 -12.26 -0.18
N PHE A 239 6.46 -12.73 -0.92
CA PHE A 239 5.08 -12.31 -0.74
C PHE A 239 4.42 -12.88 0.53
N GLY A 240 4.98 -13.96 1.11
CA GLY A 240 4.46 -14.64 2.29
C GLY A 240 5.23 -14.32 3.57
N THR A 241 4.65 -13.54 4.49
CA THR A 241 5.31 -13.16 5.76
C THR A 241 5.65 -14.36 6.63
N THR A 242 4.78 -15.36 6.67
CA THR A 242 5.01 -16.61 7.45
C THR A 242 6.16 -17.43 6.88
N ALA A 243 6.27 -17.56 5.55
CA ALA A 243 7.36 -18.29 4.91
C ALA A 243 8.72 -17.63 5.17
N ILE A 244 8.79 -16.31 5.08
CA ILE A 244 10.00 -15.53 5.37
C ILE A 244 10.46 -15.75 6.81
N TRP A 245 9.56 -15.58 7.79
CA TRP A 245 9.91 -15.70 9.20
C TRP A 245 10.20 -17.14 9.61
N ASP A 246 9.50 -18.12 9.03
CA ASP A 246 9.80 -19.54 9.25
C ASP A 246 11.24 -19.88 8.81
N SER A 247 11.64 -19.39 7.63
CA SER A 247 13.00 -19.58 7.12
C SER A 247 14.06 -18.82 7.93
N LEU A 248 13.81 -17.57 8.29
CA LEU A 248 14.73 -16.78 9.14
C LEU A 248 15.00 -17.48 10.47
N ILE A 249 13.95 -17.96 11.13
CA ILE A 249 14.07 -18.67 12.42
C ILE A 249 14.76 -20.01 12.23
N TYR A 250 14.41 -20.78 11.20
CA TYR A 250 15.07 -22.06 10.88
C TYR A 250 16.58 -21.87 10.69
N ARG A 251 16.98 -20.89 9.87
CA ARG A 251 18.41 -20.60 9.61
C ARG A 251 19.15 -20.11 10.85
N TYR A 252 18.47 -19.47 11.78
CA TYR A 252 19.05 -19.06 13.06
C TYR A 252 19.23 -20.24 14.01
N LEU A 253 18.29 -21.19 14.06
CA LEU A 253 18.28 -22.32 14.98
C LEU A 253 19.13 -23.51 14.49
N LEU A 254 19.20 -23.74 13.17
CA LEU A 254 19.91 -24.87 12.58
C LEU A 254 21.38 -24.96 12.99
N PRO A 255 22.19 -23.89 12.94
CA PRO A 255 23.61 -23.95 13.39
C PRO A 255 23.77 -24.25 14.88
N GLN A 256 22.72 -24.09 15.67
CA GLN A 256 22.68 -24.38 17.10
C GLN A 256 22.20 -25.79 17.40
N ASN A 257 21.98 -26.64 16.38
CA ASN A 257 21.40 -27.99 16.46
C ASN A 257 20.01 -28.03 17.14
N ILE A 258 19.23 -26.96 16.98
CA ILE A 258 17.87 -26.89 17.52
C ILE A 258 16.88 -27.26 16.41
N VAL A 259 16.09 -28.31 16.67
CA VAL A 259 15.05 -28.79 15.76
C VAL A 259 13.80 -27.91 15.90
N VAL A 260 13.28 -27.44 14.78
CA VAL A 260 12.05 -26.68 14.76
C VAL A 260 10.82 -27.58 14.92
N PRO A 261 9.75 -27.11 15.59
CA PRO A 261 8.54 -27.90 15.75
C PRO A 261 7.82 -28.12 14.41
N PRO A 262 7.03 -29.20 14.26
CA PRO A 262 6.21 -29.37 13.07
C PRO A 262 5.15 -28.26 12.96
N ASN A 263 4.66 -28.01 11.75
CA ASN A 263 3.51 -27.14 11.56
C ASN A 263 2.29 -27.71 12.27
N LYS A 264 1.61 -26.89 13.04
CA LYS A 264 0.36 -27.26 13.71
C LYS A 264 -0.72 -26.28 13.28
N GLU A 265 -1.91 -26.79 13.01
CA GLU A 265 -3.09 -25.94 12.92
C GLU A 265 -3.47 -25.51 14.33
N SER A 266 -3.43 -24.21 14.59
CA SER A 266 -3.77 -23.65 15.89
C SER A 266 -5.16 -23.01 15.83
N ILE A 267 -5.88 -23.10 16.95
CA ILE A 267 -7.14 -22.38 17.11
C ILE A 267 -6.79 -20.93 17.44
N LYS A 268 -7.35 -20.00 16.69
CA LYS A 268 -7.22 -18.56 16.96
C LYS A 268 -8.52 -18.05 17.55
N GLU A 269 -8.46 -17.60 18.78
CA GLU A 269 -9.52 -16.85 19.43
C GLU A 269 -9.38 -15.37 19.12
N ALA A 270 -10.45 -14.61 19.25
CA ALA A 270 -10.39 -13.16 19.11
C ALA A 270 -9.67 -12.56 20.33
N TYR A 271 -8.77 -11.64 20.09
CA TYR A 271 -8.08 -10.87 21.14
C TYR A 271 -8.00 -9.40 20.73
N ASP A 272 -7.80 -8.54 21.71
CA ASP A 272 -7.78 -7.09 21.50
C ASP A 272 -6.53 -6.66 20.72
N GLY A 273 -6.74 -5.75 19.78
CA GLY A 273 -5.68 -5.13 18.98
C GLY A 273 -4.99 -3.95 19.69
N GLY A 274 -4.39 -3.04 18.91
CA GLY A 274 -3.79 -1.82 19.42
C GLY A 274 -4.84 -0.84 19.98
N TYR A 275 -4.43 -0.04 20.95
CA TYR A 275 -5.30 0.97 21.56
C TYR A 275 -5.46 2.20 20.66
N VAL A 276 -6.68 2.67 20.54
CA VAL A 276 -7.01 3.93 19.85
C VAL A 276 -7.94 4.75 20.74
N LYS A 277 -7.45 5.89 21.19
CA LYS A 277 -8.22 6.83 22.03
C LYS A 277 -9.33 7.49 21.21
N ASP A 278 -10.49 7.72 21.83
CA ASP A 278 -11.49 8.62 21.28
C ASP A 278 -10.90 10.04 21.24
N PRO A 279 -10.75 10.66 20.07
CA PRO A 279 -10.05 11.91 19.96
C PRO A 279 -10.89 13.07 20.49
N HIS A 280 -10.23 14.12 20.93
CA HIS A 280 -10.88 15.42 21.12
C HIS A 280 -11.14 16.01 19.74
N CYS A 281 -12.37 15.80 19.22
CA CYS A 281 -12.77 16.30 17.90
C CYS A 281 -12.77 17.83 17.86
N GLY A 282 -12.46 18.39 16.68
CA GLY A 282 -12.40 19.82 16.43
C GLY A 282 -11.04 20.33 16.00
N VAL A 283 -10.87 21.64 16.08
CA VAL A 283 -9.64 22.34 15.73
C VAL A 283 -8.72 22.41 16.94
N HIS A 284 -7.43 22.15 16.73
CA HIS A 284 -6.38 22.28 17.72
C HIS A 284 -5.22 23.08 17.14
N ASP A 285 -4.74 24.05 17.89
CA ASP A 285 -3.54 24.80 17.54
C ASP A 285 -2.33 24.15 18.25
N TRP A 286 -1.18 24.17 17.57
CA TRP A 286 0.11 23.71 18.10
C TRP A 286 0.08 22.30 18.67
N VAL A 287 0.03 21.35 17.78
CA VAL A 287 0.04 19.92 18.09
C VAL A 287 1.40 19.32 17.76
N ALA A 288 1.97 18.58 18.71
CA ALA A 288 3.14 17.75 18.50
C ALA A 288 2.74 16.27 18.52
N SER A 289 3.25 15.48 17.58
CA SER A 289 3.11 14.03 17.59
C SER A 289 4.39 13.35 18.06
N PHE A 290 4.23 12.29 18.84
CA PHE A 290 5.30 11.43 19.30
C PHE A 290 5.01 10.00 18.88
N ASP A 291 6.05 9.28 18.43
CA ASP A 291 5.94 7.92 17.93
C ASP A 291 6.90 6.98 18.67
N VAL A 292 6.43 5.77 19.00
CA VAL A 292 7.25 4.75 19.65
C VAL A 292 8.10 4.02 18.61
N ASN A 293 9.39 3.93 18.86
CA ASN A 293 10.33 3.25 17.99
C ASN A 293 9.99 1.76 17.77
N SER A 294 9.44 1.41 16.62
CA SER A 294 9.10 0.01 16.24
C SER A 294 8.40 -0.73 17.40
N LEU A 295 7.23 -0.25 17.83
CA LEU A 295 6.55 -0.68 19.05
C LEU A 295 6.53 -2.19 19.25
N TYR A 296 5.92 -2.98 18.37
CA TYR A 296 5.78 -4.42 18.56
C TYR A 296 7.10 -5.20 18.53
N PRO A 297 8.04 -4.93 17.63
CA PRO A 297 9.38 -5.53 17.69
C PRO A 297 10.09 -5.26 19.01
N ASN A 298 10.05 -4.03 19.49
CA ASN A 298 10.71 -3.68 20.76
C ASN A 298 9.98 -4.22 21.99
N ILE A 299 8.67 -4.42 21.96
CA ILE A 299 7.92 -5.16 23.00
C ILE A 299 8.44 -6.59 23.10
N ILE A 300 8.58 -7.29 21.95
CA ILE A 300 9.07 -8.67 21.93
C ILE A 300 10.47 -8.76 22.55
N VAL A 301 11.36 -7.81 22.27
CA VAL A 301 12.70 -7.77 22.86
C VAL A 301 12.65 -7.41 24.33
N GLN A 302 11.86 -6.40 24.71
CA GLN A 302 11.81 -5.88 26.07
C GLN A 302 11.27 -6.90 27.09
N TRP A 303 10.25 -7.67 26.72
CA TRP A 303 9.67 -8.73 27.54
C TRP A 303 10.17 -10.13 27.23
N ASN A 304 11.18 -10.25 26.36
CA ASN A 304 11.77 -11.54 25.96
C ASN A 304 10.73 -12.54 25.47
N MET A 305 9.79 -12.08 24.62
CA MET A 305 8.66 -12.90 24.14
C MET A 305 9.10 -13.85 23.06
N SER A 306 9.14 -15.14 23.37
CA SER A 306 9.46 -16.23 22.46
C SER A 306 8.79 -17.53 22.94
N PRO A 307 8.48 -18.50 22.07
CA PRO A 307 7.81 -19.74 22.50
C PRO A 307 8.51 -20.47 23.64
N GLU A 308 9.85 -20.49 23.63
CA GLU A 308 10.66 -21.19 24.65
C GLU A 308 10.81 -20.39 25.95
N THR A 309 10.48 -19.09 25.94
CA THR A 309 10.57 -18.26 27.13
C THR A 309 9.24 -18.13 27.88
N ILE A 310 8.13 -18.61 27.29
CA ILE A 310 6.82 -18.65 27.98
C ILE A 310 6.94 -19.51 29.24
N VAL A 311 6.59 -18.95 30.41
CA VAL A 311 6.56 -19.68 31.68
C VAL A 311 5.18 -20.33 31.83
N LYS A 312 5.10 -21.62 31.54
CA LYS A 312 3.85 -22.38 31.57
C LYS A 312 3.23 -22.36 32.95
N GLY A 313 1.90 -22.09 33.01
CA GLY A 313 1.15 -22.06 34.26
C GLY A 313 1.45 -20.85 35.17
N ARG A 314 2.22 -19.89 34.67
CA ARG A 314 2.49 -18.62 35.38
C ARG A 314 1.85 -17.45 34.65
N HIS A 315 0.77 -16.95 35.25
CA HIS A 315 0.00 -15.83 34.72
C HIS A 315 -0.59 -15.04 35.88
N ASP A 316 -0.38 -13.74 35.92
CA ASP A 316 -1.06 -12.87 36.88
C ASP A 316 -2.36 -12.33 36.26
N HIS A 317 -3.47 -12.98 36.57
CA HIS A 317 -4.80 -12.62 36.04
C HIS A 317 -5.30 -11.24 36.49
N ARG A 318 -4.63 -10.58 37.42
CA ARG A 318 -4.96 -9.22 37.88
C ARG A 318 -4.29 -8.16 37.00
N VAL A 319 -3.29 -8.54 36.22
CA VAL A 319 -2.58 -7.62 35.32
C VAL A 319 -3.40 -7.40 34.07
N SER A 320 -3.69 -6.16 33.79
CA SER A 320 -4.24 -5.65 32.54
C SER A 320 -3.72 -4.23 32.31
N PRO A 321 -3.84 -3.66 31.10
CA PRO A 321 -3.51 -2.26 30.88
C PRO A 321 -4.21 -1.33 31.88
N ASP A 322 -5.50 -1.55 32.16
CA ASP A 322 -6.28 -0.74 33.11
C ASP A 322 -5.74 -0.85 34.54
N SER A 323 -5.57 -2.07 35.05
CA SER A 323 -5.12 -2.26 36.42
C SER A 323 -3.75 -1.64 36.72
N ILE A 324 -2.82 -1.75 35.73
CA ILE A 324 -1.49 -1.15 35.86
C ILE A 324 -1.58 0.39 35.90
N LEU A 325 -2.42 0.98 35.06
CA LEU A 325 -2.66 2.42 35.04
C LEU A 325 -3.34 2.95 36.34
N GLU A 326 -4.21 2.13 36.93
CA GLU A 326 -4.89 2.38 38.20
C GLU A 326 -3.97 2.17 39.41
N GLY A 327 -2.72 1.76 39.21
CA GLY A 327 -1.71 1.66 40.23
C GLY A 327 -1.47 0.25 40.76
N TYR A 328 -2.11 -0.80 40.19
CA TYR A 328 -1.81 -2.17 40.58
C TYR A 328 -0.31 -2.43 40.48
N GLN A 329 0.25 -3.06 41.51
CA GLN A 329 1.65 -3.43 41.60
C GLN A 329 1.76 -4.96 41.52
N PRO A 330 2.29 -5.52 40.41
CA PRO A 330 2.54 -6.97 40.31
C PRO A 330 3.51 -7.46 41.40
N GLU A 331 3.34 -8.70 41.81
CA GLU A 331 4.30 -9.31 42.75
C GLU A 331 5.70 -9.37 42.10
N LYS A 332 6.72 -9.15 42.91
CA LYS A 332 8.11 -9.27 42.46
C LYS A 332 8.39 -10.75 42.10
N THR A 333 8.75 -11.02 40.87
CA THR A 333 9.10 -12.33 40.37
C THR A 333 10.44 -12.27 39.65
N GLU A 334 11.04 -13.42 39.35
CA GLU A 334 12.20 -13.52 38.46
C GLU A 334 11.82 -13.44 36.97
N TYR A 335 10.51 -13.38 36.65
CA TYR A 335 9.97 -13.38 35.29
C TYR A 335 9.53 -11.98 34.86
N GLY A 336 9.67 -11.69 33.56
CA GLY A 336 9.04 -10.52 32.96
C GLY A 336 7.54 -10.73 32.82
N ILE A 337 6.74 -9.71 33.15
CA ILE A 337 5.28 -9.77 33.12
C ILE A 337 4.77 -8.90 31.97
N ALA A 338 4.13 -9.51 30.97
CA ALA A 338 3.51 -8.78 29.87
C ALA A 338 2.23 -8.05 30.28
N GLY A 339 1.76 -7.11 29.46
CA GLY A 339 0.50 -6.39 29.70
C GLY A 339 -0.75 -7.27 29.76
N SER A 340 -0.67 -8.49 29.27
CA SER A 340 -1.70 -9.53 29.41
C SER A 340 -1.63 -10.27 30.76
N GLY A 341 -0.57 -10.11 31.54
CA GLY A 341 -0.28 -10.90 32.74
C GLY A 341 0.51 -12.17 32.50
N GLN A 342 0.71 -12.58 31.25
CA GLN A 342 1.56 -13.72 30.91
C GLN A 342 3.01 -13.45 31.30
N MET A 343 3.67 -14.47 31.91
CA MET A 343 5.06 -14.37 32.34
C MET A 343 6.02 -15.00 31.33
N PHE A 344 7.16 -14.34 31.13
CA PHE A 344 8.25 -14.79 30.28
C PHE A 344 9.55 -14.87 31.06
N SER A 345 10.36 -15.89 30.79
CA SER A 345 11.64 -16.10 31.51
C SER A 345 12.67 -15.02 31.17
N ASN A 346 13.33 -14.49 32.20
CA ASN A 346 14.43 -13.54 32.09
C ASN A 346 15.81 -14.21 32.21
N GLN A 347 15.90 -15.56 32.27
CA GLN A 347 17.17 -16.27 32.48
C GLN A 347 18.07 -16.24 31.23
N LYS A 348 17.45 -16.40 30.04
CA LYS A 348 18.15 -16.44 28.76
C LYS A 348 17.30 -15.72 27.70
N GLN A 349 17.97 -14.97 26.83
CA GLN A 349 17.31 -14.33 25.70
C GLN A 349 16.74 -15.38 24.73
N GLY A 350 15.46 -15.24 24.40
CA GLY A 350 14.78 -16.06 23.41
C GLY A 350 15.28 -15.82 21.99
N PHE A 351 15.07 -16.78 21.10
CA PHE A 351 15.53 -16.68 19.72
C PHE A 351 14.82 -15.55 18.94
N MET A 352 13.53 -15.36 19.15
CA MET A 352 12.80 -14.26 18.48
C MET A 352 13.32 -12.87 18.90
N PRO A 353 13.39 -12.53 20.20
CA PRO A 353 14.03 -11.30 20.66
C PRO A 353 15.43 -11.09 20.10
N LYS A 354 16.24 -12.16 20.05
CA LYS A 354 17.61 -12.07 19.54
C LYS A 354 17.65 -11.72 18.05
N ILE A 355 16.88 -12.41 17.23
CA ILE A 355 16.80 -12.13 15.79
C ILE A 355 16.35 -10.70 15.53
N ILE A 356 15.30 -10.25 16.24
CA ILE A 356 14.75 -8.90 16.11
C ILE A 356 15.77 -7.85 16.51
N GLU A 357 16.43 -8.03 17.64
CA GLU A 357 17.44 -7.11 18.15
C GLU A 357 18.59 -6.95 17.14
N ASP A 358 19.14 -8.07 16.66
CA ASP A 358 20.21 -8.07 15.67
C ASP A 358 19.80 -7.36 14.36
N MET A 359 18.59 -7.63 13.87
CA MET A 359 18.05 -6.97 12.68
C MET A 359 17.84 -5.46 12.90
N TYR A 360 17.33 -5.08 14.07
CA TYR A 360 17.10 -3.67 14.40
C TYR A 360 18.44 -2.91 14.47
N ASP A 361 19.42 -3.46 15.17
CA ASP A 361 20.73 -2.83 15.33
C ASP A 361 21.48 -2.75 13.99
N GLU A 362 21.36 -3.78 13.14
CA GLU A 362 21.87 -3.73 11.76
C GLU A 362 21.20 -2.62 10.95
N ARG A 363 19.87 -2.49 11.04
CA ARG A 363 19.13 -1.43 10.35
C ARG A 363 19.62 -0.04 10.76
N VAL A 364 19.83 0.20 12.06
CA VAL A 364 20.34 1.48 12.58
C VAL A 364 21.72 1.80 11.96
N LYS A 365 22.62 0.82 11.89
CA LYS A 365 23.94 0.98 11.27
C LYS A 365 23.84 1.30 9.78
N ILE A 366 23.01 0.56 9.03
CA ILE A 366 22.82 0.79 7.59
C ILE A 366 22.18 2.16 7.33
N LYS A 367 21.16 2.55 8.13
CA LYS A 367 20.55 3.88 8.02
C LYS A 367 21.57 5.00 8.23
N LYS A 368 22.49 4.83 9.17
CA LYS A 368 23.58 5.78 9.39
C LYS A 368 24.49 5.88 8.16
N LEU A 369 24.93 4.74 7.61
CA LEU A 369 25.74 4.71 6.37
C LEU A 369 25.05 5.41 5.20
N MET A 370 23.73 5.20 5.05
CA MET A 370 22.93 5.85 4.05
C MET A 370 22.93 7.38 4.22
N LEU A 371 22.73 7.85 5.46
CA LEU A 371 22.73 9.30 5.76
C LEU A 371 24.11 9.92 5.54
N ASP A 372 25.18 9.22 5.91
CA ASP A 372 26.54 9.68 5.68
C ASP A 372 26.85 9.76 4.18
N ALA A 373 26.43 8.78 3.38
CA ALA A 373 26.54 8.83 1.91
C ALA A 373 25.70 9.96 1.28
N LYS A 374 24.51 10.25 1.82
CA LYS A 374 23.71 11.42 1.36
C LYS A 374 24.44 12.74 1.64
N LYS A 375 25.11 12.89 2.78
CA LYS A 375 25.93 14.05 3.09
C LYS A 375 27.15 14.15 2.17
N GLU A 376 27.81 13.02 1.89
CA GLU A 376 28.92 12.95 0.93
C GLU A 376 28.48 13.41 -0.46
N LEU A 377 27.28 13.01 -0.93
CA LEU A 377 26.70 13.44 -2.20
C LEU A 377 26.49 14.95 -2.27
N GLU A 378 25.98 15.54 -1.19
CA GLU A 378 25.75 16.99 -1.12
C GLU A 378 27.07 17.79 -1.12
N ALA A 379 28.12 17.25 -0.50
CA ALA A 379 29.45 17.86 -0.41
C ALA A 379 30.33 17.57 -1.64
N SER A 380 29.96 16.63 -2.52
CA SER A 380 30.76 16.22 -3.67
C SER A 380 30.75 17.23 -4.81
N ASP A 381 31.85 17.28 -5.58
CA ASP A 381 31.92 18.08 -6.79
C ASP A 381 30.98 17.53 -7.87
N LYS A 382 29.96 18.30 -8.21
CA LYS A 382 28.94 17.94 -9.21
C LYS A 382 29.49 17.70 -10.62
N SER A 383 30.73 18.10 -10.88
CA SER A 383 31.42 17.83 -12.15
C SER A 383 31.99 16.41 -12.25
N ASN A 384 32.24 15.75 -11.12
CA ASN A 384 32.78 14.38 -11.06
C ASN A 384 31.68 13.34 -11.16
N LYS A 385 31.22 13.07 -12.39
CA LYS A 385 30.12 12.12 -12.65
C LYS A 385 30.36 10.71 -12.15
N GLN A 386 31.60 10.23 -12.16
CA GLN A 386 31.92 8.87 -11.70
C GLN A 386 31.75 8.72 -10.18
N GLU A 387 32.21 9.71 -9.42
CA GLU A 387 32.06 9.74 -7.98
C GLU A 387 30.60 9.88 -7.57
N ILE A 388 29.85 10.79 -8.20
CA ILE A 388 28.40 10.94 -8.00
C ILE A 388 27.69 9.60 -8.22
N TYR A 389 27.94 8.95 -9.35
CA TYR A 389 27.33 7.66 -9.68
C TYR A 389 27.65 6.59 -8.63
N ARG A 390 28.91 6.53 -8.13
CA ARG A 390 29.30 5.61 -7.05
C ARG A 390 28.50 5.86 -5.78
N ILE A 391 28.41 7.15 -5.36
CA ILE A 391 27.71 7.53 -4.12
C ILE A 391 26.19 7.26 -4.24
N GLU A 392 25.58 7.63 -5.37
CA GLU A 392 24.15 7.37 -5.62
C GLU A 392 23.84 5.87 -5.59
N ARG A 393 24.70 5.03 -6.15
CA ARG A 393 24.56 3.57 -6.09
C ARG A 393 24.68 3.04 -4.66
N ASP A 394 25.59 3.58 -3.85
CA ASP A 394 25.73 3.20 -2.44
C ASP A 394 24.51 3.63 -1.63
N ILE A 395 23.98 4.84 -1.88
CA ILE A 395 22.71 5.31 -1.28
C ILE A 395 21.57 4.35 -1.62
N ALA A 396 21.38 4.01 -2.88
CA ALA A 396 20.33 3.09 -3.33
C ALA A 396 20.47 1.71 -2.68
N ARG A 397 21.69 1.19 -2.58
CA ARG A 397 21.98 -0.08 -1.90
C ARG A 397 21.59 -0.04 -0.43
N TYR A 398 22.02 0.98 0.31
CA TYR A 398 21.69 1.12 1.73
C TYR A 398 20.19 1.36 1.95
N GLU A 399 19.55 2.14 1.08
CA GLU A 399 18.10 2.37 1.11
C GLU A 399 17.33 1.04 0.98
N ASN A 400 17.67 0.21 -0.02
CA ASN A 400 17.05 -1.10 -0.20
C ASN A 400 17.30 -2.04 0.98
N GLN A 401 18.52 -2.07 1.52
CA GLN A 401 18.85 -2.90 2.67
C GLN A 401 18.08 -2.50 3.92
N GLN A 402 18.06 -1.20 4.28
CA GLN A 402 17.36 -0.75 5.48
C GLN A 402 15.83 -0.88 5.33
N THR A 403 15.31 -0.68 4.12
CA THR A 403 13.87 -0.83 3.83
C THR A 403 13.46 -2.30 3.92
N SER A 404 14.26 -3.23 3.39
CA SER A 404 13.99 -4.67 3.51
C SER A 404 13.90 -5.10 4.98
N ILE A 405 14.82 -4.64 5.82
CA ILE A 405 14.80 -4.95 7.27
C ILE A 405 13.57 -4.33 7.93
N LYS A 406 13.21 -3.08 7.59
CA LYS A 406 12.01 -2.41 8.10
C LYS A 406 10.74 -3.20 7.78
N ILE A 407 10.61 -3.67 6.53
CA ILE A 407 9.46 -4.47 6.08
C ILE A 407 9.40 -5.78 6.85
N LEU A 408 10.53 -6.47 7.01
CA LEU A 408 10.61 -7.73 7.74
C LEU A 408 10.20 -7.54 9.21
N LEU A 409 10.77 -6.58 9.91
CA LEU A 409 10.43 -6.29 11.32
C LEU A 409 8.95 -5.96 11.49
N ASN A 410 8.38 -5.13 10.61
CA ASN A 410 6.97 -4.75 10.68
C ASN A 410 6.03 -5.91 10.31
N SER A 411 6.50 -6.90 9.53
CA SER A 411 5.70 -8.05 9.14
C SER A 411 5.62 -9.16 10.20
N LEU A 412 6.52 -9.13 11.20
CA LEU A 412 6.62 -10.20 12.20
C LEU A 412 5.33 -10.36 13.00
N TYR A 413 4.74 -9.25 13.47
CA TYR A 413 3.49 -9.32 14.22
C TYR A 413 2.36 -9.97 13.38
N GLY A 414 2.32 -9.65 12.07
CA GLY A 414 1.38 -10.30 11.14
C GLY A 414 1.57 -11.82 11.03
N ALA A 415 2.83 -12.27 11.07
CA ALA A 415 3.15 -13.71 11.11
C ALA A 415 2.76 -14.32 12.46
N LEU A 416 3.13 -13.70 13.58
CA LEU A 416 2.83 -14.16 14.93
C LEU A 416 1.33 -14.22 15.22
N GLY A 417 0.52 -13.37 14.60
CA GLY A 417 -0.94 -13.38 14.69
C GLY A 417 -1.65 -14.35 13.72
N ASN A 418 -0.90 -15.10 12.91
CA ASN A 418 -1.45 -16.02 11.92
C ASN A 418 -1.46 -17.45 12.45
N LYS A 419 -2.65 -18.06 12.55
CA LYS A 419 -2.84 -19.41 13.07
C LYS A 419 -2.09 -20.52 12.29
N TYR A 420 -1.69 -20.26 11.05
CA TYR A 420 -0.90 -21.19 10.23
C TYR A 420 0.62 -21.03 10.42
N PHE A 421 1.04 -20.04 11.23
CA PHE A 421 2.45 -19.85 11.52
C PHE A 421 2.92 -20.86 12.56
N ARG A 422 4.03 -21.54 12.30
CA ARG A 422 4.63 -22.59 13.16
C ARG A 422 4.78 -22.18 14.62
N TYR A 423 5.12 -20.91 14.84
CA TYR A 423 5.40 -20.35 16.16
C TYR A 423 4.25 -19.49 16.72
N PHE A 424 3.05 -19.60 16.12
CA PHE A 424 1.87 -18.92 16.66
C PHE A 424 1.53 -19.43 18.04
N THR A 425 1.39 -18.52 19.00
CA THR A 425 0.78 -18.76 20.31
C THR A 425 -0.08 -17.56 20.69
N MET A 426 -1.21 -17.80 21.34
CA MET A 426 -2.09 -16.75 21.83
C MET A 426 -1.37 -15.88 22.87
N GLU A 427 -0.60 -16.50 23.76
CA GLU A 427 0.14 -15.83 24.84
C GLU A 427 1.09 -14.76 24.30
N ILE A 428 1.77 -15.02 23.16
CA ILE A 428 2.65 -14.03 22.53
C ILE A 428 1.82 -12.96 21.81
N ALA A 429 0.82 -13.37 21.02
CA ALA A 429 0.04 -12.42 20.22
C ALA A 429 -0.69 -11.40 21.11
N GLU A 430 -1.37 -11.88 22.15
CA GLU A 430 -2.07 -11.05 23.12
C GLU A 430 -1.10 -10.27 24.01
N GLY A 431 0.00 -10.91 24.43
CA GLY A 431 1.07 -10.27 25.20
C GLY A 431 1.62 -9.03 24.48
N ILE A 432 1.83 -9.09 23.16
CA ILE A 432 2.30 -7.98 22.35
C ILE A 432 1.29 -6.83 22.34
N THR A 433 0.03 -7.10 22.03
CA THR A 433 -0.97 -6.04 21.86
C THR A 433 -1.35 -5.38 23.18
N LEU A 434 -1.56 -6.16 24.24
CA LEU A 434 -1.90 -5.61 25.54
C LEU A 434 -0.71 -4.88 26.18
N SER A 435 0.52 -5.33 25.98
CA SER A 435 1.70 -4.55 26.36
C SER A 435 1.77 -3.23 25.56
N GLY A 436 1.45 -3.24 24.28
CA GLY A 436 1.35 -2.02 23.47
C GLY A 436 0.31 -1.04 23.98
N GLN A 437 -0.89 -1.53 24.31
CA GLN A 437 -1.94 -0.71 24.93
C GLN A 437 -1.49 -0.10 26.26
N MET A 438 -0.84 -0.90 27.10
CA MET A 438 -0.31 -0.45 28.38
C MET A 438 0.74 0.67 28.21
N ILE A 439 1.68 0.47 27.28
CA ILE A 439 2.78 1.40 27.02
C ILE A 439 2.26 2.76 26.53
N ILE A 440 1.37 2.75 25.54
CA ILE A 440 0.92 4.01 24.93
C ILE A 440 0.03 4.81 25.89
N ARG A 441 -0.77 4.15 26.71
CA ARG A 441 -1.58 4.80 27.75
C ARG A 441 -0.74 5.25 28.94
N TRP A 442 0.35 4.55 29.24
CA TRP A 442 1.34 4.99 30.23
C TRP A 442 2.05 6.27 29.79
N ALA A 443 2.39 6.37 28.49
CA ALA A 443 2.94 7.59 27.91
C ALA A 443 1.95 8.76 28.01
N GLU A 444 0.67 8.55 27.70
CA GLU A 444 -0.40 9.55 27.88
C GLU A 444 -0.43 10.09 29.29
N LYS A 445 -0.43 9.19 30.28
CA LYS A 445 -0.44 9.58 31.71
C LYS A 445 0.78 10.43 32.06
N ALA A 446 1.98 10.00 31.66
CA ALA A 446 3.21 10.73 31.96
C ALA A 446 3.25 12.13 31.32
N VAL A 447 2.79 12.28 30.08
CA VAL A 447 2.71 13.60 29.42
C VAL A 447 1.72 14.50 30.10
N ASN A 448 0.52 14.01 30.45
CA ASN A 448 -0.50 14.78 31.13
C ASN A 448 -0.04 15.23 32.52
N GLU A 449 0.55 14.35 33.32
CA GLU A 449 1.09 14.69 34.65
C GLU A 449 2.18 15.77 34.57
N TYR A 450 3.11 15.62 33.60
CA TYR A 450 4.17 16.61 33.39
C TYR A 450 3.62 17.98 33.01
N LEU A 451 2.74 18.07 32.01
CA LEU A 451 2.19 19.33 31.53
C LEU A 451 1.30 20.01 32.58
N ASN A 452 0.46 19.28 33.30
CA ASN A 452 -0.35 19.81 34.36
C ASN A 452 0.51 20.41 35.47
N LYS A 453 1.61 19.74 35.84
CA LYS A 453 2.57 20.24 36.84
C LYS A 453 3.33 21.47 36.33
N ALA A 454 3.83 21.43 35.09
CA ALA A 454 4.61 22.52 34.50
C ALA A 454 3.78 23.81 34.35
N LEU A 455 2.52 23.67 33.94
CA LEU A 455 1.58 24.78 33.79
C LEU A 455 0.86 25.19 35.09
N LYS A 456 1.15 24.50 36.21
CA LYS A 456 0.56 24.75 37.54
C LYS A 456 -0.98 24.76 37.51
N ASN A 457 -1.57 23.81 36.79
CA ASN A 457 -3.02 23.72 36.70
C ASN A 457 -3.65 23.38 38.05
N GLN A 458 -4.72 24.10 38.41
CA GLN A 458 -5.51 23.79 39.59
C GLN A 458 -6.42 22.57 39.40
N LYS A 459 -6.82 22.33 38.15
CA LYS A 459 -7.62 21.18 37.74
C LYS A 459 -6.86 20.45 36.64
N GLU A 460 -6.80 19.14 36.74
CA GLU A 460 -6.16 18.30 35.72
C GLU A 460 -6.83 18.48 34.36
N LYS A 461 -6.00 18.65 33.34
CA LYS A 461 -6.38 18.73 31.91
C LYS A 461 -5.76 17.60 31.13
N ASP A 462 -6.48 17.15 30.14
CA ASP A 462 -6.02 16.15 29.18
C ASP A 462 -5.45 16.84 27.93
N TYR A 463 -4.13 16.86 27.83
CA TYR A 463 -3.37 17.43 26.71
C TYR A 463 -3.17 16.46 25.56
N VAL A 464 -3.36 15.15 25.79
CA VAL A 464 -3.25 14.12 24.76
C VAL A 464 -4.57 14.00 24.03
N ILE A 465 -4.69 14.69 22.93
CA ILE A 465 -5.95 14.82 22.17
C ILE A 465 -6.28 13.59 21.33
N ALA A 466 -5.29 12.74 21.00
CA ALA A 466 -5.51 11.50 20.27
C ALA A 466 -4.37 10.52 20.51
N ILE A 467 -4.67 9.23 20.38
CA ILE A 467 -3.72 8.11 20.37
C ILE A 467 -4.10 7.16 19.25
N ASP A 468 -3.10 6.70 18.48
CA ASP A 468 -3.28 5.64 17.49
C ASP A 468 -2.14 4.63 17.59
N THR A 469 -2.38 3.53 18.29
CA THR A 469 -1.51 2.35 18.45
C THR A 469 -0.13 2.64 19.02
N ASP A 470 0.72 3.37 18.30
CA ASP A 470 2.11 3.70 18.61
C ASP A 470 2.40 5.21 18.68
N SER A 471 1.39 6.03 18.37
CA SER A 471 1.53 7.49 18.30
C SER A 471 0.63 8.19 19.31
N VAL A 472 1.16 9.22 19.97
CA VAL A 472 0.39 10.18 20.80
C VAL A 472 0.46 11.58 20.19
N TYR A 473 -0.66 12.30 20.26
CA TYR A 473 -0.80 13.67 19.76
C TYR A 473 -1.10 14.60 20.92
N VAL A 474 -0.20 15.56 21.14
CA VAL A 474 -0.23 16.43 22.30
C VAL A 474 -0.55 17.86 21.88
N ASN A 475 -1.58 18.45 22.47
CA ASN A 475 -1.91 19.87 22.27
C ASN A 475 -1.02 20.73 23.19
N LEU A 476 -0.18 21.55 22.58
CA LEU A 476 0.78 22.44 23.25
C LEU A 476 0.38 23.93 23.19
N SER A 477 -0.86 24.23 22.79
CA SER A 477 -1.33 25.62 22.63
C SER A 477 -1.23 26.45 23.92
N GLU A 478 -1.50 25.85 25.10
CA GLU A 478 -1.36 26.56 26.39
C GLU A 478 0.10 26.84 26.71
N VAL A 479 1.00 25.93 26.38
CA VAL A 479 2.45 26.14 26.53
C VAL A 479 2.92 27.30 25.66
N VAL A 480 2.47 27.37 24.43
CA VAL A 480 2.79 28.48 23.50
C VAL A 480 2.27 29.81 24.05
N LYS A 481 1.03 29.85 24.56
CA LYS A 481 0.46 31.10 25.16
C LYS A 481 1.29 31.67 26.28
N VAL A 482 1.86 30.82 27.12
CA VAL A 482 2.71 31.27 28.26
C VAL A 482 4.00 31.90 27.78
N THR A 483 4.52 31.57 26.59
CA THR A 483 5.78 32.14 26.06
C THR A 483 5.62 33.55 25.51
N ASN A 484 4.41 34.01 25.22
CA ASN A 484 4.10 35.25 24.51
C ASN A 484 4.82 35.41 23.13
N ILE A 485 5.30 34.32 22.55
CA ILE A 485 5.89 34.32 21.21
C ILE A 485 4.75 34.29 20.16
N THR A 486 4.83 35.17 19.16
CA THR A 486 3.82 35.26 18.08
C THR A 486 4.35 34.76 16.73
N ASP A 487 5.65 34.78 16.53
CA ASP A 487 6.28 34.31 15.29
C ASP A 487 6.27 32.77 15.20
N LYS A 488 5.67 32.24 14.12
CA LYS A 488 5.51 30.80 13.93
C LYS A 488 6.82 30.03 13.88
N ALA A 489 7.86 30.59 13.28
CA ALA A 489 9.15 29.92 13.19
C ALA A 489 9.78 29.80 14.59
N LYS A 490 9.74 30.88 15.38
CA LYS A 490 10.25 30.90 16.75
C LYS A 490 9.45 29.98 17.68
N ILE A 491 8.12 29.89 17.52
CA ILE A 491 7.29 28.95 18.26
C ILE A 491 7.71 27.51 17.90
N THR A 492 7.93 27.23 16.63
CA THR A 492 8.32 25.88 16.18
C THR A 492 9.69 25.51 16.75
N ASP A 493 10.67 26.44 16.75
CA ASP A 493 11.99 26.22 17.37
C ASP A 493 11.89 25.98 18.89
N PHE A 494 11.03 26.75 19.56
CA PHE A 494 10.77 26.55 20.98
C PHE A 494 10.13 25.19 21.28
N LEU A 495 9.11 24.79 20.50
CA LEU A 495 8.45 23.49 20.67
C LEU A 495 9.37 22.33 20.36
N ASP A 496 10.20 22.43 19.31
CA ASP A 496 11.20 21.43 18.99
C ASP A 496 12.15 21.18 20.17
N LYS A 497 12.67 22.27 20.75
CA LYS A 497 13.53 22.20 21.92
C LYS A 497 12.81 21.65 23.17
N LEU A 498 11.58 22.10 23.43
CA LEU A 498 10.76 21.58 24.54
C LEU A 498 10.52 20.07 24.39
N CYS A 499 10.19 19.62 23.20
CA CYS A 499 9.98 18.19 22.93
C CYS A 499 11.25 17.38 23.18
N ALA A 500 12.40 17.82 22.62
CA ALA A 500 13.67 17.10 22.74
C ALA A 500 14.22 17.10 24.18
N ASP A 501 14.26 18.27 24.86
CA ASP A 501 14.91 18.44 26.15
C ASP A 501 14.04 17.98 27.34
N SER A 502 12.72 18.07 27.18
CA SER A 502 11.79 17.82 28.32
C SER A 502 10.86 16.64 28.08
N LEU A 503 10.00 16.67 27.04
CA LEU A 503 8.96 15.65 26.88
C LEU A 503 9.55 14.28 26.54
N GLU A 504 10.56 14.19 25.66
CA GLU A 504 11.24 12.92 25.37
C GLU A 504 11.94 12.35 26.61
N SER A 505 12.53 13.22 27.47
CA SER A 505 13.14 12.79 28.71
C SER A 505 12.11 12.25 29.72
N VAL A 506 10.95 12.90 29.85
CA VAL A 506 9.84 12.44 30.68
C VAL A 506 9.33 11.08 30.19
N LEU A 507 9.12 10.94 28.91
CA LEU A 507 8.67 9.68 28.29
C LEU A 507 9.68 8.55 28.50
N SER A 508 10.97 8.83 28.31
CA SER A 508 12.04 7.84 28.53
C SER A 508 12.06 7.34 29.98
N LYS A 509 11.98 8.25 30.96
CA LYS A 509 11.90 7.89 32.39
C LYS A 509 10.66 7.07 32.69
N SER A 510 9.51 7.48 32.17
CA SER A 510 8.25 6.77 32.41
C SER A 510 8.28 5.34 31.83
N PHE A 511 8.90 5.13 30.68
CA PHE A 511 9.07 3.78 30.10
C PHE A 511 10.04 2.93 30.92
N ASP A 512 11.11 3.52 31.45
CA ASP A 512 12.02 2.83 32.36
C ASP A 512 11.33 2.40 33.65
N GLU A 513 10.50 3.27 34.23
CA GLU A 513 9.68 2.96 35.42
C GLU A 513 8.68 1.83 35.14
N LEU A 514 8.01 1.85 33.97
CA LEU A 514 7.10 0.79 33.58
C LEU A 514 7.85 -0.53 33.37
N ALA A 515 9.02 -0.50 32.70
CA ALA A 515 9.84 -1.68 32.52
C ALA A 515 10.29 -2.31 33.84
N ASP A 516 10.69 -1.49 34.81
CA ASP A 516 11.06 -1.94 36.16
C ASP A 516 9.83 -2.49 36.92
N LYS A 517 8.69 -1.84 36.81
CA LYS A 517 7.41 -2.27 37.42
C LYS A 517 6.97 -3.63 36.93
N MET A 518 7.16 -3.92 35.63
CA MET A 518 6.78 -5.17 34.97
C MET A 518 7.92 -6.20 34.92
N ASN A 519 9.03 -5.92 35.57
CA ASN A 519 10.24 -6.75 35.58
C ASN A 519 10.69 -7.18 34.18
N ALA A 520 10.70 -6.24 33.24
CA ALA A 520 11.07 -6.49 31.86
C ALA A 520 12.52 -6.99 31.73
N TYR A 521 12.79 -7.80 30.71
CA TYR A 521 14.09 -8.37 30.43
C TYR A 521 15.13 -7.30 30.05
N LYS A 522 14.71 -6.32 29.24
CA LYS A 522 15.54 -5.19 28.78
C LYS A 522 14.70 -3.89 28.74
N LYS A 523 15.39 -2.75 28.65
CA LYS A 523 14.80 -1.45 28.36
C LYS A 523 15.09 -1.08 26.92
N ARG A 524 14.09 -1.13 26.05
CA ARG A 524 14.24 -0.92 24.60
C ARG A 524 13.32 0.16 24.03
N LEU A 525 12.26 0.49 24.74
CA LEU A 525 11.27 1.45 24.28
C LEU A 525 11.78 2.88 24.42
N SER A 526 11.59 3.65 23.39
CA SER A 526 11.77 5.10 23.38
C SER A 526 10.70 5.73 22.51
N MET A 527 10.36 6.96 22.81
CA MET A 527 9.39 7.74 22.07
C MET A 527 10.01 9.06 21.67
N LYS A 528 9.89 9.41 20.38
CA LYS A 528 10.47 10.62 19.83
C LYS A 528 9.42 11.48 19.14
N ARG A 529 9.65 12.78 19.10
CA ARG A 529 8.82 13.72 18.38
C ARG A 529 8.91 13.44 16.87
N GLU A 530 7.77 13.22 16.23
CA GLU A 530 7.65 13.04 14.78
C GLU A 530 7.32 14.38 14.11
N ALA A 531 6.17 14.98 14.41
CA ALA A 531 5.70 16.18 13.74
C ALA A 531 5.39 17.31 14.73
N ILE A 532 5.57 18.57 14.26
CA ILE A 532 5.01 19.77 14.86
C ILE A 532 4.09 20.42 13.82
N ALA A 533 2.83 20.61 14.21
CA ALA A 533 1.81 21.26 13.39
C ALA A 533 1.31 22.53 14.09
N ASP A 534 1.15 23.62 13.34
CA ASP A 534 0.56 24.84 13.88
C ASP A 534 -0.96 24.75 14.02
N ARG A 535 -1.58 23.88 13.21
CA ARG A 535 -3.03 23.63 13.25
C ARG A 535 -3.35 22.20 12.90
N ALA A 536 -4.36 21.64 13.56
CA ALA A 536 -4.82 20.28 13.36
C ALA A 536 -6.34 20.19 13.47
N ILE A 537 -6.95 19.23 12.77
CA ILE A 537 -8.38 18.96 12.84
C ILE A 537 -8.57 17.46 13.04
N TRP A 538 -9.30 17.07 14.09
CA TRP A 538 -9.75 15.69 14.30
C TRP A 538 -11.25 15.59 14.10
N THR A 539 -11.68 14.61 13.29
CA THR A 539 -13.10 14.34 13.02
C THR A 539 -13.59 13.04 13.67
N ALA A 540 -12.72 12.07 13.83
CA ALA A 540 -12.99 10.77 14.47
C ALA A 540 -11.68 10.02 14.72
N LYS A 541 -11.77 8.83 15.35
CA LYS A 541 -10.65 7.89 15.45
C LYS A 541 -10.00 7.66 14.09
N LYS A 542 -8.67 7.81 14.01
CA LYS A 542 -7.87 7.63 12.78
C LYS A 542 -8.23 8.58 11.64
N ARG A 543 -8.95 9.67 11.89
CA ARG A 543 -9.41 10.63 10.87
C ARG A 543 -9.01 12.04 11.27
N TYR A 544 -7.92 12.54 10.69
CA TYR A 544 -7.38 13.85 11.05
C TYR A 544 -6.58 14.50 9.93
N ILE A 545 -6.35 15.79 10.09
CA ILE A 545 -5.52 16.64 9.22
C ILE A 545 -4.56 17.41 10.10
N LEU A 546 -3.25 17.40 9.74
CA LEU A 546 -2.21 18.20 10.37
C LEU A 546 -1.57 19.15 9.37
N ASN A 547 -1.40 20.41 9.71
CA ASN A 547 -0.59 21.35 8.95
C ASN A 547 0.85 21.34 9.51
N VAL A 548 1.69 20.45 8.97
CA VAL A 548 3.01 20.13 9.50
C VAL A 548 4.04 21.17 9.09
N LEU A 549 4.69 21.78 10.08
CA LEU A 549 5.79 22.74 9.91
C LEU A 549 7.16 22.05 9.99
N ASP A 550 7.28 21.03 10.84
CA ASP A 550 8.51 20.27 11.06
C ASP A 550 8.20 18.79 11.18
N ASN A 551 8.98 17.95 10.55
CA ASN A 551 8.88 16.50 10.65
C ASN A 551 10.25 15.88 10.93
N GLU A 552 10.41 15.23 12.08
CA GLU A 552 11.66 14.62 12.53
C GLU A 552 12.89 15.55 12.44
N GLY A 553 12.72 16.85 12.72
CA GLY A 553 13.78 17.87 12.64
C GLY A 553 13.97 18.47 11.25
N VAL A 554 13.20 18.05 10.24
CA VAL A 554 13.18 18.65 8.92
C VAL A 554 12.14 19.78 8.88
N ARG A 555 12.64 21.03 8.89
CA ARG A 555 11.80 22.23 8.81
C ARG A 555 11.32 22.47 7.38
N TYR A 556 10.00 22.55 7.17
CA TYR A 556 9.44 22.81 5.87
C TYR A 556 9.38 24.31 5.56
N ALA A 557 9.83 24.70 4.36
CA ALA A 557 9.73 26.09 3.89
C ALA A 557 8.26 26.52 3.68
N LYS A 558 7.41 25.57 3.27
CA LYS A 558 5.95 25.70 3.23
C LYS A 558 5.35 24.53 3.99
N PRO A 559 4.36 24.77 4.86
CA PRO A 559 3.71 23.71 5.61
C PRO A 559 3.19 22.60 4.69
N LYS A 560 3.27 21.34 5.15
CA LYS A 560 2.75 20.18 4.43
C LYS A 560 1.56 19.59 5.17
N LEU A 561 0.50 19.28 4.44
CA LEU A 561 -0.66 18.59 5.00
C LEU A 561 -0.36 17.10 5.18
N LYS A 562 -0.54 16.61 6.42
CA LYS A 562 -0.61 15.18 6.74
C LYS A 562 -2.08 14.83 6.95
N ILE A 563 -2.64 14.02 6.05
CA ILE A 563 -4.07 13.65 6.05
C ILE A 563 -4.18 12.16 6.32
N MET A 564 -5.00 11.77 7.27
CA MET A 564 -5.20 10.37 7.64
C MET A 564 -6.68 9.99 7.70
N GLY A 565 -7.00 8.85 7.10
CA GLY A 565 -8.30 8.20 7.20
C GLY A 565 -9.51 8.94 6.58
N ILE A 566 -9.28 10.10 5.99
CA ILE A 566 -10.32 10.94 5.37
C ILE A 566 -10.50 10.55 3.89
N GLU A 567 -11.65 10.88 3.33
CA GLU A 567 -12.04 10.53 1.96
C GLU A 567 -11.04 11.02 0.90
N ALA A 568 -10.34 12.11 1.15
CA ALA A 568 -9.30 12.67 0.28
C ALA A 568 -8.19 11.67 -0.11
N ILE A 569 -7.88 10.72 0.77
CA ILE A 569 -6.82 9.73 0.54
C ILE A 569 -7.33 8.33 0.25
N LYS A 570 -8.65 8.11 0.28
CA LYS A 570 -9.25 6.79 0.03
C LYS A 570 -9.30 6.49 -1.47
N SER A 571 -8.81 5.32 -1.86
CA SER A 571 -8.92 4.85 -3.25
C SER A 571 -10.35 4.64 -3.75
N SER A 572 -11.32 4.71 -2.85
CA SER A 572 -12.75 4.60 -3.16
C SER A 572 -13.42 5.95 -3.45
N THR A 573 -12.70 7.06 -3.33
CA THR A 573 -13.15 8.40 -3.70
C THR A 573 -12.66 8.72 -5.12
N PRO A 574 -13.48 9.33 -5.98
CA PRO A 574 -13.03 9.74 -7.32
C PRO A 574 -11.77 10.61 -7.25
N GLY A 575 -10.83 10.42 -8.20
CA GLY A 575 -9.54 11.11 -8.20
C GLY A 575 -9.67 12.64 -8.19
N THR A 576 -10.61 13.17 -8.98
CA THR A 576 -10.93 14.61 -9.03
C THR A 576 -11.43 15.15 -7.69
N CYS A 577 -12.24 14.35 -6.97
CA CYS A 577 -12.69 14.71 -5.61
C CYS A 577 -11.54 14.67 -4.60
N ARG A 578 -10.61 13.72 -4.72
CA ARG A 578 -9.44 13.67 -3.83
C ARG A 578 -8.58 14.93 -3.96
N THR A 579 -8.30 15.35 -5.19
CA THR A 579 -7.59 16.61 -5.45
C THR A 579 -8.34 17.82 -4.89
N ALA A 580 -9.67 17.86 -5.09
CA ALA A 580 -10.49 18.94 -4.55
C ALA A 580 -10.51 18.96 -3.00
N PHE A 581 -10.48 17.81 -2.35
CA PHE A 581 -10.35 17.74 -0.88
C PHE A 581 -9.01 18.29 -0.39
N GLU A 582 -7.90 18.01 -1.07
CA GLU A 582 -6.59 18.56 -0.70
C GLU A 582 -6.61 20.09 -0.76
N GLU A 583 -7.23 20.66 -1.79
CA GLU A 583 -7.38 22.11 -1.91
C GLU A 583 -8.33 22.67 -0.84
N LEU A 584 -9.47 22.00 -0.61
CA LEU A 584 -10.41 22.35 0.47
C LEU A 584 -9.70 22.41 1.84
N PHE A 585 -8.83 21.45 2.15
CA PHE A 585 -8.13 21.41 3.42
C PHE A 585 -7.11 22.55 3.58
N LYS A 586 -6.50 22.99 2.49
CA LYS A 586 -5.64 24.21 2.52
C LYS A 586 -6.48 25.45 2.86
N VAL A 587 -7.69 25.56 2.30
CA VAL A 587 -8.62 26.65 2.61
C VAL A 587 -9.10 26.55 4.05
N LEU A 588 -9.51 25.36 4.51
CA LEU A 588 -9.97 25.12 5.89
C LEU A 588 -8.95 25.52 6.96
N ILE A 589 -7.67 25.17 6.72
CA ILE A 589 -6.62 25.41 7.71
C ILE A 589 -6.21 26.88 7.79
N ASN A 590 -6.23 27.59 6.65
CA ASN A 590 -5.71 28.97 6.55
C ASN A 590 -6.77 30.04 6.38
N GLY A 591 -8.00 29.66 6.02
CA GLY A 591 -9.09 30.56 5.64
C GLY A 591 -10.26 30.59 6.61
N THR A 592 -11.38 31.08 6.11
CA THR A 592 -12.64 31.28 6.83
C THR A 592 -13.73 30.34 6.35
N GLU A 593 -14.84 30.26 7.10
CA GLU A 593 -16.03 29.51 6.69
C GLU A 593 -16.57 30.00 5.34
N ALA A 594 -16.65 31.31 5.11
CA ALA A 594 -17.14 31.88 3.86
C ALA A 594 -16.27 31.52 2.66
N GLU A 595 -14.95 31.54 2.81
CA GLU A 595 -14.02 31.11 1.75
C GLU A 595 -14.18 29.61 1.44
N THR A 596 -14.42 28.81 2.47
CA THR A 596 -14.68 27.37 2.33
C THR A 596 -15.98 27.10 1.57
N GLN A 597 -17.05 27.80 1.90
CA GLN A 597 -18.34 27.71 1.21
C GLN A 597 -18.20 28.13 -0.27
N THR A 598 -17.47 29.21 -0.55
CA THR A 598 -17.19 29.66 -1.90
C THR A 598 -16.40 28.60 -2.69
N PHE A 599 -15.43 27.96 -2.08
CA PHE A 599 -14.68 26.88 -2.71
C PHE A 599 -15.59 25.71 -3.07
N ILE A 600 -16.45 25.26 -2.14
CA ILE A 600 -17.36 24.13 -2.36
C ILE A 600 -18.31 24.43 -3.53
N GLN A 601 -18.87 25.61 -3.59
CA GLN A 601 -19.75 26.03 -4.69
C GLN A 601 -19.01 26.07 -6.04
N SER A 602 -17.83 26.68 -6.07
CA SER A 602 -17.00 26.72 -7.28
C SER A 602 -16.59 25.32 -7.77
N TYR A 603 -16.31 24.40 -6.84
CA TYR A 603 -15.99 23.02 -7.21
C TYR A 603 -17.23 22.29 -7.74
N ARG A 604 -18.42 22.53 -7.20
CA ARG A 604 -19.68 21.95 -7.71
C ARG A 604 -19.88 22.29 -9.19
N GLU A 605 -19.70 23.55 -9.58
CA GLU A 605 -19.82 23.98 -10.98
C GLU A 605 -18.80 23.26 -11.90
N LYS A 606 -17.56 23.06 -11.43
CA LYS A 606 -16.56 22.29 -12.15
C LYS A 606 -16.90 20.81 -12.25
N PHE A 607 -17.37 20.24 -11.14
CA PHE A 607 -17.74 18.82 -11.05
C PHE A 607 -18.86 18.45 -12.03
N ASP A 608 -19.84 19.32 -12.23
CA ASP A 608 -20.96 19.09 -13.16
C ASP A 608 -20.47 18.93 -14.61
N GLN A 609 -19.37 19.59 -14.98
CA GLN A 609 -18.78 19.53 -16.31
C GLN A 609 -17.85 18.32 -16.54
N LEU A 610 -17.50 17.59 -15.49
CA LEU A 610 -16.60 16.43 -15.63
C LEU A 610 -17.30 15.29 -16.39
N PRO A 611 -16.54 14.50 -17.17
CA PRO A 611 -17.06 13.29 -17.78
C PRO A 611 -17.38 12.23 -16.71
N ALA A 612 -18.26 11.28 -17.04
CA ALA A 612 -18.75 10.26 -16.12
C ALA A 612 -17.63 9.52 -15.38
N HIS A 613 -16.58 9.15 -16.09
CA HIS A 613 -15.47 8.34 -15.54
C HIS A 613 -14.61 9.10 -14.53
N GLU A 614 -14.61 10.43 -14.53
CA GLU A 614 -13.86 11.25 -13.58
C GLU A 614 -14.62 11.51 -12.28
N LYS A 615 -15.95 11.40 -12.29
CA LYS A 615 -16.80 11.62 -11.12
C LYS A 615 -17.42 10.36 -10.53
N ALA A 616 -17.26 9.21 -11.20
CA ALA A 616 -17.77 7.92 -10.75
C ALA A 616 -16.96 7.33 -9.60
N PHE A 617 -17.60 6.58 -8.72
CA PHE A 617 -16.96 5.92 -7.58
C PHE A 617 -16.17 4.69 -7.98
N PRO A 618 -14.84 4.66 -7.71
CA PRO A 618 -14.07 3.41 -7.86
C PRO A 618 -14.42 2.45 -6.72
N ARG A 619 -14.76 1.20 -7.06
CA ARG A 619 -15.08 0.13 -6.10
C ARG A 619 -14.67 -1.24 -6.61
N GLY A 620 -14.27 -2.12 -5.68
CA GLY A 620 -14.12 -3.55 -5.98
C GLY A 620 -15.47 -4.26 -5.97
N VAL A 621 -15.65 -5.24 -6.86
CA VAL A 621 -16.85 -6.09 -6.90
C VAL A 621 -16.50 -7.44 -6.28
N SER A 622 -17.15 -7.80 -5.17
CA SER A 622 -16.84 -9.04 -4.46
C SER A 622 -17.39 -10.29 -5.18
N SER A 623 -18.61 -10.21 -5.69
CA SER A 623 -19.26 -11.29 -6.43
C SER A 623 -20.34 -10.74 -7.35
N VAL A 624 -20.36 -11.20 -8.59
CA VAL A 624 -21.45 -10.94 -9.55
C VAL A 624 -22.42 -12.10 -9.55
N LYS A 625 -21.91 -13.34 -9.67
CA LYS A 625 -22.73 -14.56 -9.79
C LYS A 625 -23.64 -14.81 -8.60
N GLU A 626 -23.19 -14.51 -7.39
CA GLU A 626 -23.94 -14.72 -6.15
C GLU A 626 -25.20 -13.88 -6.08
N TYR A 627 -25.14 -12.66 -6.63
CA TYR A 627 -26.23 -11.66 -6.59
C TYR A 627 -27.09 -11.62 -7.85
N GLN A 628 -26.67 -12.29 -8.94
CA GLN A 628 -27.51 -12.39 -10.14
C GLN A 628 -28.80 -13.15 -9.87
N SER A 629 -29.87 -12.74 -10.56
CA SER A 629 -31.17 -13.40 -10.56
C SER A 629 -31.67 -13.51 -12.02
N ARG A 630 -32.29 -14.66 -12.34
CA ARG A 630 -32.88 -14.88 -13.66
C ARG A 630 -34.20 -14.09 -13.81
N ASP A 631 -34.92 -13.90 -12.72
CA ASP A 631 -36.27 -13.31 -12.73
C ASP A 631 -36.23 -11.77 -12.60
N THR A 632 -35.24 -11.23 -11.86
CA THR A 632 -35.21 -9.81 -11.46
C THR A 632 -33.86 -9.13 -11.76
N ILE A 633 -33.02 -9.69 -12.66
CA ILE A 633 -31.66 -9.24 -12.97
C ILE A 633 -30.72 -9.43 -11.79
N TYR A 634 -31.06 -8.91 -10.60
CA TYR A 634 -30.29 -9.05 -9.35
C TYR A 634 -31.21 -9.32 -8.16
N LYS A 635 -30.65 -9.88 -7.09
CA LYS A 635 -31.38 -10.21 -5.84
C LYS A 635 -31.60 -8.96 -4.98
N LYS A 636 -32.69 -8.97 -4.18
CA LYS A 636 -32.91 -7.92 -3.19
C LYS A 636 -31.77 -7.88 -2.15
N GLY A 637 -31.29 -6.69 -1.80
CA GLY A 637 -30.19 -6.50 -0.86
C GLY A 637 -28.80 -6.59 -1.49
N THR A 638 -28.69 -6.67 -2.83
CA THR A 638 -27.42 -6.62 -3.53
C THR A 638 -26.68 -5.31 -3.25
N PRO A 639 -25.40 -5.36 -2.85
CA PRO A 639 -24.58 -4.16 -2.67
C PRO A 639 -24.54 -3.31 -3.96
N ILE A 640 -24.50 -1.98 -3.81
CA ILE A 640 -24.61 -1.04 -4.94
C ILE A 640 -23.57 -1.27 -6.04
N ASN A 641 -22.33 -1.56 -5.67
CA ASN A 641 -21.25 -1.85 -6.61
C ASN A 641 -21.47 -3.16 -7.38
N SER A 642 -21.94 -4.20 -6.71
CA SER A 642 -22.31 -5.47 -7.38
C SER A 642 -23.54 -5.30 -8.25
N ARG A 643 -24.54 -4.54 -7.81
CA ARG A 643 -25.73 -4.20 -8.60
C ARG A 643 -25.36 -3.42 -9.86
N ALA A 644 -24.52 -2.40 -9.72
CA ALA A 644 -24.02 -1.62 -10.85
C ALA A 644 -23.28 -2.49 -11.89
N ALA A 645 -22.46 -3.43 -11.43
CA ALA A 645 -21.76 -4.38 -12.28
C ALA A 645 -22.71 -5.34 -13.02
N ILE A 646 -23.72 -5.86 -12.33
CA ILE A 646 -24.72 -6.76 -12.92
C ILE A 646 -25.54 -6.02 -13.98
N LEU A 647 -25.95 -4.78 -13.71
CA LEU A 647 -26.69 -3.95 -14.67
C LEU A 647 -25.86 -3.64 -15.92
N TYR A 648 -24.56 -3.35 -15.76
CA TYR A 648 -23.65 -3.17 -16.88
C TYR A 648 -23.57 -4.42 -17.75
N ASN A 649 -23.34 -5.59 -17.16
CA ASN A 649 -23.28 -6.85 -17.90
C ASN A 649 -24.60 -7.16 -18.59
N HIS A 650 -25.72 -6.90 -17.94
CA HIS A 650 -27.06 -7.06 -18.52
C HIS A 650 -27.26 -6.16 -19.75
N MET A 651 -26.82 -4.88 -19.68
CA MET A 651 -26.90 -3.96 -20.82
C MET A 651 -26.02 -4.38 -21.98
N LEU A 652 -24.79 -4.85 -21.74
CA LEU A 652 -23.93 -5.39 -22.77
C LEU A 652 -24.60 -6.57 -23.50
N GLN A 653 -25.15 -7.50 -22.73
CA GLN A 653 -25.84 -8.67 -23.29
C GLN A 653 -27.09 -8.28 -24.08
N LYS A 654 -27.93 -7.38 -23.52
CA LYS A 654 -29.17 -6.92 -24.14
C LYS A 654 -28.95 -6.21 -25.48
N GLN A 655 -27.85 -5.46 -25.60
CA GLN A 655 -27.49 -4.71 -26.79
C GLN A 655 -26.52 -5.47 -27.72
N GLY A 656 -26.08 -6.68 -27.33
CA GLY A 656 -25.14 -7.48 -28.12
C GLY A 656 -23.74 -6.85 -28.25
N LEU A 657 -23.33 -6.02 -27.29
CA LEU A 657 -22.06 -5.30 -27.30
C LEU A 657 -20.95 -6.24 -26.83
N LYS A 658 -20.13 -6.72 -27.73
CA LYS A 658 -19.02 -7.63 -27.48
C LYS A 658 -17.66 -6.94 -27.37
N THR A 659 -17.58 -5.68 -27.74
CA THR A 659 -16.37 -4.85 -27.67
C THR A 659 -15.97 -4.49 -26.25
N TYR A 660 -16.91 -4.50 -25.31
CA TYR A 660 -16.68 -4.18 -23.90
C TYR A 660 -16.56 -5.45 -23.07
N THR A 661 -15.60 -5.45 -22.15
CA THR A 661 -15.37 -6.58 -21.23
C THR A 661 -16.45 -6.66 -20.16
N PRO A 662 -17.14 -7.80 -19.98
CA PRO A 662 -18.03 -8.01 -18.85
C PRO A 662 -17.29 -7.94 -17.51
N ILE A 663 -17.92 -7.38 -16.51
CA ILE A 663 -17.40 -7.27 -15.16
C ILE A 663 -17.54 -8.61 -14.42
N LYS A 664 -16.47 -9.04 -13.76
CA LYS A 664 -16.40 -10.27 -12.97
C LYS A 664 -16.22 -9.96 -11.48
N GLY A 665 -16.47 -10.96 -10.63
CA GLY A 665 -16.11 -10.88 -9.23
C GLY A 665 -14.59 -10.70 -9.08
N GLY A 666 -14.17 -9.76 -8.22
CA GLY A 666 -12.79 -9.38 -8.05
C GLY A 666 -12.35 -8.15 -8.85
N ASP A 667 -13.10 -7.75 -9.84
CA ASP A 667 -12.76 -6.58 -10.65
C ASP A 667 -12.92 -5.27 -9.85
N LYS A 668 -12.06 -4.30 -10.16
CA LYS A 668 -12.27 -2.90 -9.80
C LYS A 668 -13.03 -2.21 -10.92
N ILE A 669 -14.13 -1.56 -10.56
CA ILE A 669 -15.01 -0.85 -11.46
C ILE A 669 -15.24 0.58 -11.00
N LYS A 670 -15.85 1.36 -11.83
CA LYS A 670 -16.46 2.64 -11.46
C LYS A 670 -17.99 2.50 -11.54
N TYR A 671 -18.73 3.19 -10.66
CA TYR A 671 -20.18 3.31 -10.77
C TYR A 671 -20.64 4.74 -10.55
N ILE A 672 -21.75 5.09 -11.17
CA ILE A 672 -22.32 6.43 -11.14
C ILE A 672 -23.84 6.36 -10.91
N TYR A 673 -24.37 7.33 -10.19
CA TYR A 673 -25.80 7.47 -9.96
C TYR A 673 -26.53 8.00 -11.20
N LEU A 674 -27.75 7.51 -11.39
CA LEU A 674 -28.63 7.89 -12.47
C LEU A 674 -29.99 8.36 -11.92
N TYR A 675 -30.64 9.31 -12.62
CA TYR A 675 -32.06 9.58 -12.41
C TYR A 675 -32.88 8.36 -12.80
N PRO A 676 -33.86 7.94 -11.97
CA PRO A 676 -34.66 6.71 -12.21
C PRO A 676 -35.53 6.74 -13.48
N ASN A 677 -35.76 7.88 -14.07
CA ASN A 677 -36.54 8.05 -15.30
C ASN A 677 -35.78 7.68 -16.60
N ASN A 678 -34.61 6.99 -16.45
CA ASN A 678 -33.84 6.50 -17.57
C ASN A 678 -34.45 5.20 -18.18
N PRO A 679 -33.99 4.76 -19.38
CA PRO A 679 -34.53 3.58 -20.05
C PRO A 679 -34.37 2.25 -19.28
N MET A 680 -33.47 2.18 -18.31
CA MET A 680 -33.28 1.00 -17.46
C MET A 680 -34.21 1.01 -16.23
N LYS A 681 -34.75 2.16 -15.86
CA LYS A 681 -35.49 2.41 -14.60
C LYS A 681 -34.69 2.05 -13.35
N GLU A 682 -33.39 2.25 -13.42
CA GLU A 682 -32.40 1.96 -12.36
C GLU A 682 -31.69 3.25 -11.95
N ASP A 683 -31.25 3.32 -10.69
CA ASP A 683 -30.61 4.51 -10.13
C ASP A 683 -29.09 4.49 -10.15
N VAL A 684 -28.49 3.45 -10.76
CA VAL A 684 -27.03 3.26 -10.82
C VAL A 684 -26.63 2.46 -12.06
N ILE A 685 -25.44 2.73 -12.57
CA ILE A 685 -24.76 1.91 -13.60
C ILE A 685 -23.28 1.80 -13.29
N GLY A 686 -22.70 0.63 -13.54
CA GLY A 686 -21.27 0.39 -13.48
C GLY A 686 -20.61 0.44 -14.85
N PHE A 687 -19.30 0.59 -14.86
CA PHE A 687 -18.46 0.46 -16.05
C PHE A 687 -17.00 0.25 -15.64
N VAL A 688 -16.17 -0.18 -16.58
CA VAL A 688 -14.75 -0.45 -16.30
C VAL A 688 -13.91 0.81 -16.49
N ASP A 689 -13.89 1.37 -17.70
CA ASP A 689 -13.11 2.57 -18.06
C ASP A 689 -14.00 3.77 -18.31
N ILE A 690 -14.88 3.62 -19.30
CA ILE A 690 -15.83 4.65 -19.73
C ILE A 690 -17.23 4.07 -19.69
N LEU A 691 -18.20 4.91 -19.44
CA LEU A 691 -19.61 4.55 -19.64
C LEU A 691 -19.84 4.35 -21.14
N PRO A 692 -20.24 3.14 -21.61
CA PRO A 692 -20.46 2.91 -23.03
C PRO A 692 -21.45 3.91 -23.63
N PRO A 693 -21.06 4.68 -24.67
CA PRO A 693 -21.94 5.65 -25.31
C PRO A 693 -23.22 5.02 -25.88
N GLU A 694 -23.14 3.75 -26.27
CA GLU A 694 -24.25 2.96 -26.77
C GLU A 694 -25.39 2.79 -25.77
N PHE A 695 -25.09 2.87 -24.47
CA PHE A 695 -26.12 2.83 -23.42
C PHE A 695 -26.98 4.09 -23.41
N LYS A 696 -26.51 5.20 -23.98
CA LYS A 696 -27.20 6.49 -24.05
C LYS A 696 -27.67 6.99 -22.66
N LEU A 697 -26.83 6.75 -21.63
CA LEU A 697 -27.16 7.07 -20.23
C LEU A 697 -26.55 8.39 -19.75
N ASP A 698 -25.64 9.01 -20.50
CA ASP A 698 -24.94 10.24 -20.06
C ASP A 698 -25.88 11.35 -19.63
N LYS A 699 -26.99 11.56 -20.34
CA LYS A 699 -28.00 12.59 -20.03
C LYS A 699 -28.84 12.27 -18.79
N TYR A 700 -28.74 11.07 -18.26
CA TYR A 700 -29.47 10.64 -17.07
C TYR A 700 -28.60 10.59 -15.82
N ILE A 701 -27.34 11.05 -15.90
CA ILE A 701 -26.46 11.10 -14.74
C ILE A 701 -27.03 12.08 -13.72
N ASP A 702 -27.24 11.59 -12.49
CA ASP A 702 -27.70 12.39 -11.36
C ASP A 702 -26.48 13.10 -10.72
N ASN A 703 -26.12 14.25 -11.29
CA ASN A 703 -24.96 15.04 -10.84
C ASN A 703 -25.13 15.53 -9.40
N ASP A 704 -26.36 15.88 -8.99
CA ASP A 704 -26.63 16.36 -7.63
C ASP A 704 -26.34 15.26 -6.60
N LYS A 705 -26.91 14.07 -6.80
CA LYS A 705 -26.67 12.92 -5.93
C LYS A 705 -25.23 12.46 -5.99
N GLN A 706 -24.62 12.49 -7.17
CA GLN A 706 -23.21 12.11 -7.33
C GLN A 706 -22.28 13.05 -6.57
N PHE A 707 -22.49 14.38 -6.69
CA PHE A 707 -21.72 15.38 -5.95
C PHE A 707 -21.96 15.29 -4.45
N GLU A 708 -23.21 15.15 -4.03
CA GLU A 708 -23.57 14.97 -2.62
C GLU A 708 -22.79 13.81 -2.00
N LYS A 709 -22.84 12.64 -2.63
CA LYS A 709 -22.19 11.42 -2.09
C LYS A 709 -20.68 11.42 -2.23
N ALA A 710 -20.12 11.97 -3.31
CA ALA A 710 -18.70 11.93 -3.59
C ALA A 710 -17.91 13.02 -2.84
N PHE A 711 -18.50 14.16 -2.59
CA PHE A 711 -17.80 15.32 -2.05
C PHE A 711 -18.52 16.00 -0.89
N LEU A 712 -19.80 16.35 -1.02
CA LEU A 712 -20.48 17.21 -0.06
C LEU A 712 -20.71 16.54 1.31
N GLU A 713 -21.23 15.31 1.35
CA GLU A 713 -21.42 14.58 2.60
C GLU A 713 -20.09 14.37 3.37
N PRO A 714 -19.02 13.88 2.73
CA PRO A 714 -17.71 13.80 3.40
C PRO A 714 -17.18 15.15 3.87
N ALA A 715 -17.38 16.22 3.09
CA ALA A 715 -16.98 17.58 3.48
C ALA A 715 -17.78 18.06 4.69
N LYS A 716 -19.10 17.83 4.72
CA LYS A 716 -19.97 18.18 5.87
C LYS A 716 -19.48 17.55 7.16
N LEU A 717 -19.07 16.27 7.15
CA LEU A 717 -18.55 15.61 8.35
C LEU A 717 -17.30 16.31 8.93
N ILE A 718 -16.46 16.88 8.07
CA ILE A 718 -15.26 17.60 8.49
C ILE A 718 -15.64 18.98 9.02
N LEU A 719 -16.52 19.69 8.32
CA LEU A 719 -16.97 21.03 8.67
C LEU A 719 -17.78 21.03 9.98
N ASP A 720 -18.66 20.04 10.17
CA ASP A 720 -19.42 19.87 11.40
C ASP A 720 -18.48 19.68 12.62
N ALA A 721 -17.37 18.96 12.46
CA ALA A 721 -16.38 18.76 13.53
C ALA A 721 -15.71 20.06 13.98
N ILE A 722 -15.71 21.09 13.15
CA ILE A 722 -15.17 22.43 13.46
C ILE A 722 -16.24 23.49 13.65
N GLY A 723 -17.51 23.10 13.61
CA GLY A 723 -18.64 24.00 13.79
C GLY A 723 -18.97 24.87 12.58
N TRP A 724 -18.48 24.52 11.39
CA TRP A 724 -18.73 25.25 10.13
C TRP A 724 -19.78 24.55 9.29
N LYS A 725 -20.45 25.30 8.41
CA LYS A 725 -21.45 24.79 7.46
C LYS A 725 -20.88 24.78 6.04
N ALA A 726 -21.26 23.76 5.27
CA ALA A 726 -20.83 23.61 3.89
C ALA A 726 -21.52 24.56 2.91
N GLU A 727 -22.72 25.03 3.25
CA GLU A 727 -23.56 25.89 2.41
C GLU A 727 -24.01 27.10 3.24
N GLN A 728 -24.17 28.25 2.59
CA GLN A 728 -24.75 29.43 3.21
C GLN A 728 -26.19 29.12 3.52
N THR A 729 -26.57 29.17 4.80
CA THR A 729 -27.98 29.22 5.18
C THR A 729 -28.46 30.64 5.00
N ALA A 730 -29.48 30.85 4.15
CA ALA A 730 -30.14 32.14 4.09
C ALA A 730 -30.56 32.53 5.51
N SER A 731 -30.03 33.64 6.01
CA SER A 731 -30.48 34.17 7.29
C SER A 731 -31.85 34.79 7.13
N LEU A 732 -32.64 34.79 8.20
CA LEU A 732 -33.93 35.54 8.18
C LEU A 732 -33.70 37.01 7.85
N GLU A 733 -32.52 37.56 8.06
CA GLU A 733 -32.14 38.94 7.70
C GLU A 733 -32.02 39.12 6.18
N ASP A 734 -31.60 38.11 5.41
CA ASP A 734 -31.54 38.15 3.95
C ASP A 734 -32.96 38.17 3.30
N PHE A 735 -33.99 37.78 4.06
CA PHE A 735 -35.37 37.86 3.59
C PHE A 735 -35.99 39.24 3.82
N PHE A 736 -35.35 40.10 4.60
CA PHE A 736 -35.86 41.44 4.94
C PHE A 736 -34.98 42.57 4.37
N ALA A 737 -33.90 42.23 3.63
CA ALA A 737 -33.05 43.17 2.88
C ALA A 737 -33.50 43.20 1.40
#